data_45e0fe55940ae26b6ccd1bc1b1d33c8f
#
_entry.id   45e0fe55940ae26b6ccd1bc1b1d33c8f
#
_cell.length_a   1.000
_cell.length_b   1.000
_cell.length_c   1.000
_cell.angle_alpha   90.00
_cell.angle_beta   90.00
_cell.angle_gamma   90.00
#
_symmetry.space_group_name_H-M   'P 1'
#
loop_
_entity.id
_entity.type
_entity.pdbx_description
1 polymer ?
#
loop_
_entity_poly.entity_id
_entity_poly.type
_entity_poly.pdbx_seq_one_letter_code
_entity_poly.pdbx_strand_id
1 'polypeptide(L)'
;MIRILFSSVLCLAFFMSGSAQSTSPKLGKDPVKKIISAMTLEEKAALVVGTGMLMQGEPSPSPDGKPPATHPENTTQGPVIGATQNLVAGAAGTSFAIPRLGITPMVLTDGPAGVRIDPARNNDKNTYYCTAFPVGTLLASTWDTELVKKVGQAIGNEVLEYGADVILGPGMNIQRNPLCGRNFEYYSEDPYITGKIAASVVSGIESQAVGTSIKHFAANNAETNRNSLNTNISERALREIYLEGFRIAVQEGQPWTVMSSYNLINGTYASQSPELLTNILRKDWGFKGFVMTDWFGGKDAVAQMIAGNDMLMPGTPVQINAIVEAVKANKLDMAILDRNIERILNIMLQSPRFKGYKYSNKPDLAAHAQVTRQAASEGMVLLKNENGALPFGSAVKNIAAFGNTSYDIIIGGTGSGFVNKAYSISLSEGLKNDGLNQNEELLSLYSSYLKLTREGRPQLKGFMAIMGSKQIEEMTINQDIVNGMANVCDAALVTIGRNSGEGSDRLNAKGDFQLTDYEQQLIKMVTTSFKAKNKKVVVILNVAGVVETASWKDLPDAILLAWQGGQEAGNSIADVLTGKVNPSGKLAITFPVSYEDVPSSKTFPGKELGIEKSAPTGPLSGFMKSVPAVVTYEDGIYVGYRYYETFKVKPSYEFGFGLSFTDFTYSNLKLSSSKFNGSITVTVNVKNNGKVAGKEVTELYLTAPSVKLDKPILELKGFAKTTLLQPGESQTLSFVIDSRRLASFDTAKSSWIAEAGKYEVKIGASSRDIKLTASFNLARDLTVKKENVSLVPKEKISEIKPSR
;
A
#
# COMPACT_ATOMS: atom_id res chain seq x y z
N MET A 1 51.06 -98.12 5.00
CA MET A 1 51.62 -96.97 4.26
C MET A 1 50.48 -96.11 3.89
N ILE A 2 50.21 -95.04 4.66
CA ILE A 2 49.08 -94.14 4.46
C ILE A 2 49.74 -92.73 4.33
N ARG A 3 49.53 -92.11 3.17
CA ARG A 3 49.87 -90.70 2.94
C ARG A 3 48.69 -89.78 3.35
N ILE A 4 48.94 -88.89 4.25
CA ILE A 4 48.02 -87.83 4.67
C ILE A 4 48.29 -86.63 3.79
N LEU A 5 47.22 -86.12 3.02
CA LEU A 5 47.23 -84.88 2.32
C LEU A 5 46.67 -83.78 3.23
N PHE A 6 47.42 -82.71 3.45
CA PHE A 6 46.96 -81.49 4.07
C PHE A 6 46.40 -80.52 2.99
N SER A 7 45.11 -80.23 3.05
CA SER A 7 44.52 -79.18 2.25
C SER A 7 44.49 -77.88 3.03
N SER A 8 45.26 -76.89 2.65
CA SER A 8 45.16 -75.53 3.19
C SER A 8 43.97 -74.74 2.60
N VAL A 9 42.95 -74.39 3.37
CA VAL A 9 41.91 -73.52 2.97
C VAL A 9 42.36 -72.10 3.29
N LEU A 10 42.56 -71.30 2.23
CA LEU A 10 42.85 -69.86 2.30
C LEU A 10 41.54 -69.10 2.33
N CYS A 11 41.12 -68.56 3.50
CA CYS A 11 39.99 -67.63 3.66
C CYS A 11 40.41 -66.27 3.13
N LEU A 12 39.97 -65.84 1.96
CA LEU A 12 39.98 -64.44 1.49
C LEU A 12 38.86 -63.70 2.15
N ALA A 13 39.14 -62.84 3.16
CA ALA A 13 38.24 -61.89 3.72
C ALA A 13 38.17 -60.70 2.73
N PHE A 14 37.08 -60.60 1.98
CA PHE A 14 36.73 -59.38 1.24
C PHE A 14 36.26 -58.31 2.26
N PHE A 15 37.11 -57.35 2.55
CA PHE A 15 36.67 -56.09 3.16
C PHE A 15 35.88 -55.30 2.08
N MET A 16 34.56 -55.40 2.08
CA MET A 16 33.70 -54.44 1.42
C MET A 16 33.80 -53.13 2.20
N SER A 17 34.64 -52.22 1.77
CA SER A 17 34.57 -50.82 2.14
C SER A 17 33.30 -50.25 1.55
N GLY A 18 32.20 -50.39 2.23
CA GLY A 18 30.99 -49.66 1.97
C GLY A 18 31.26 -48.18 2.18
N SER A 19 31.57 -47.45 1.12
CA SER A 19 31.50 -46.01 1.11
C SER A 19 30.02 -45.68 1.39
N ALA A 20 29.69 -45.43 2.65
CA ALA A 20 28.41 -44.81 2.99
C ALA A 20 28.39 -43.46 2.23
N GLN A 21 27.74 -43.43 1.08
CA GLN A 21 27.42 -42.19 0.40
C GLN A 21 26.59 -41.35 1.39
N SER A 22 27.26 -40.42 2.09
CA SER A 22 26.57 -39.53 3.00
C SER A 22 25.56 -38.75 2.15
N THR A 23 24.30 -39.10 2.23
CA THR A 23 23.23 -38.38 1.54
C THR A 23 23.23 -36.95 2.05
N SER A 24 23.40 -35.98 1.14
CA SER A 24 23.35 -34.55 1.47
C SER A 24 22.10 -34.24 2.31
N PRO A 25 22.20 -33.46 3.36
CA PRO A 25 21.05 -33.12 4.19
C PRO A 25 20.00 -32.41 3.36
N LYS A 26 18.73 -32.56 3.75
CA LYS A 26 17.57 -31.98 3.03
C LYS A 26 16.80 -31.04 3.92
N LEU A 27 16.49 -29.85 3.42
CA LEU A 27 15.60 -28.89 4.11
C LEU A 27 14.23 -29.56 4.38
N GLY A 28 13.67 -29.30 5.55
CA GLY A 28 12.43 -29.94 6.03
C GLY A 28 12.60 -31.34 6.63
N LYS A 29 13.76 -31.98 6.43
CA LYS A 29 14.10 -33.29 7.06
C LYS A 29 15.22 -33.15 8.09
N ASP A 30 16.17 -32.29 7.82
CA ASP A 30 17.32 -32.00 8.68
C ASP A 30 17.21 -30.58 9.26
N PRO A 31 17.81 -30.30 10.42
CA PRO A 31 17.85 -28.96 11.01
C PRO A 31 18.42 -27.91 10.05
N VAL A 32 17.86 -26.71 10.05
CA VAL A 32 18.30 -25.60 9.16
C VAL A 32 19.79 -25.33 9.28
N LYS A 33 20.37 -25.37 10.49
CA LYS A 33 21.82 -25.18 10.69
C LYS A 33 22.67 -26.23 9.99
N LYS A 34 22.21 -27.48 9.92
CA LYS A 34 22.88 -28.56 9.18
C LYS A 34 22.84 -28.32 7.68
N ILE A 35 21.72 -27.78 7.17
CA ILE A 35 21.58 -27.39 5.76
C ILE A 35 22.59 -26.28 5.44
N ILE A 36 22.63 -25.22 6.25
CA ILE A 36 23.55 -24.09 6.07
C ILE A 36 25.00 -24.52 6.08
N SER A 37 25.38 -25.40 7.00
CA SER A 37 26.74 -25.95 7.08
C SER A 37 27.14 -26.79 5.89
N ALA A 38 26.15 -27.36 5.15
CA ALA A 38 26.40 -28.17 3.94
C ALA A 38 26.45 -27.35 2.65
N MET A 39 26.14 -26.02 2.72
CA MET A 39 26.25 -25.12 1.57
C MET A 39 27.68 -24.73 1.29
N THR A 40 28.03 -24.58 -0.01
CA THR A 40 29.23 -23.87 -0.43
C THR A 40 29.08 -22.36 -0.22
N LEU A 41 30.17 -21.61 -0.28
CA LEU A 41 30.13 -20.15 -0.17
C LEU A 41 29.33 -19.54 -1.33
N GLU A 42 29.49 -20.05 -2.54
CA GLU A 42 28.80 -19.63 -3.75
C GLU A 42 27.28 -19.89 -3.65
N GLU A 43 26.87 -21.04 -3.10
CA GLU A 43 25.47 -21.35 -2.84
C GLU A 43 24.86 -20.41 -1.77
N LYS A 44 25.62 -20.10 -0.73
CA LYS A 44 25.21 -19.15 0.31
C LYS A 44 25.01 -17.75 -0.28
N ALA A 45 25.95 -17.28 -1.09
CA ALA A 45 25.88 -15.99 -1.75
C ALA A 45 24.73 -15.93 -2.76
N ALA A 46 24.49 -17.01 -3.51
CA ALA A 46 23.38 -17.09 -4.47
C ALA A 46 22.01 -17.08 -3.78
N LEU A 47 21.85 -17.73 -2.62
CA LEU A 47 20.57 -17.80 -1.92
C LEU A 47 20.11 -16.44 -1.32
N VAL A 48 21.05 -15.57 -0.94
CA VAL A 48 20.73 -14.22 -0.46
C VAL A 48 20.60 -13.20 -1.60
N VAL A 49 20.66 -13.64 -2.86
CA VAL A 49 20.48 -12.82 -4.06
C VAL A 49 19.34 -13.41 -4.86
N GLY A 50 18.36 -12.57 -5.20
CA GLY A 50 17.20 -12.99 -5.96
C GLY A 50 17.50 -13.40 -7.40
N THR A 51 16.50 -13.98 -8.04
CA THR A 51 16.54 -14.40 -9.44
C THR A 51 15.21 -14.06 -10.13
N GLY A 52 15.12 -14.30 -11.45
CA GLY A 52 13.85 -14.21 -12.18
C GLY A 52 13.61 -12.89 -12.88
N MET A 53 14.61 -12.01 -12.97
CA MET A 53 14.57 -10.85 -13.84
C MET A 53 15.62 -10.98 -14.93
N LEU A 54 15.24 -10.86 -16.20
CA LEU A 54 16.17 -10.84 -17.34
C LEU A 54 16.50 -9.39 -17.69
N MET A 55 17.78 -9.03 -17.56
CA MET A 55 18.31 -7.75 -18.04
C MET A 55 18.87 -7.92 -19.44
N GLN A 56 18.71 -6.93 -20.30
CA GLN A 56 19.25 -6.95 -21.66
C GLN A 56 20.79 -6.97 -21.58
N GLY A 57 21.42 -7.99 -22.16
CA GLY A 57 22.88 -8.14 -22.22
C GLY A 57 23.54 -8.75 -20.99
N GLU A 58 22.82 -9.07 -19.92
CA GLU A 58 23.37 -9.76 -18.74
C GLU A 58 22.77 -11.16 -18.55
N PRO A 59 23.58 -12.19 -18.24
CA PRO A 59 23.05 -13.48 -17.86
C PRO A 59 22.34 -13.40 -16.51
N SER A 60 21.05 -13.73 -16.45
CA SER A 60 20.35 -13.88 -15.18
C SER A 60 20.68 -15.22 -14.52
N PRO A 61 20.88 -15.30 -13.20
CA PRO A 61 20.96 -16.58 -12.52
C PRO A 61 19.67 -17.37 -12.74
N SER A 62 19.78 -18.61 -13.24
CA SER A 62 18.60 -19.44 -13.45
C SER A 62 18.05 -19.95 -12.12
N PRO A 63 16.71 -19.88 -11.89
CA PRO A 63 16.09 -20.37 -10.66
C PRO A 63 16.34 -21.86 -10.37
N ASP A 64 16.63 -22.64 -11.41
CA ASP A 64 16.81 -24.09 -11.33
C ASP A 64 18.29 -24.55 -11.41
N GLY A 65 19.25 -23.62 -11.33
CA GLY A 65 20.70 -23.90 -11.37
C GLY A 65 21.23 -24.31 -12.75
N LYS A 66 20.43 -24.20 -13.82
CA LYS A 66 20.87 -24.40 -15.19
C LYS A 66 21.64 -23.18 -15.72
N PRO A 67 22.48 -23.34 -16.75
CA PRO A 67 23.12 -22.20 -17.40
C PRO A 67 22.09 -21.12 -17.76
N PRO A 68 22.40 -19.83 -17.57
CA PRO A 68 21.45 -18.76 -17.84
C PRO A 68 20.97 -18.80 -19.30
N ALA A 69 19.67 -18.65 -19.49
CA ALA A 69 19.13 -18.47 -20.84
C ALA A 69 19.63 -17.13 -21.37
N THR A 70 20.37 -17.13 -22.47
CA THR A 70 20.76 -15.91 -23.15
C THR A 70 19.54 -15.30 -23.84
N HIS A 71 19.29 -14.03 -23.56
CA HIS A 71 18.26 -13.26 -24.23
C HIS A 71 18.66 -13.11 -25.73
N PRO A 72 17.74 -13.33 -26.67
CA PRO A 72 18.05 -13.06 -28.10
C PRO A 72 18.43 -11.57 -28.22
N GLU A 73 19.53 -11.30 -28.92
CA GLU A 73 20.12 -9.95 -29.06
C GLU A 73 19.23 -8.90 -29.75
N ASN A 74 18.05 -9.25 -30.20
CA ASN A 74 17.20 -8.45 -31.10
C ASN A 74 15.85 -8.01 -30.50
N THR A 75 15.68 -7.93 -29.17
CA THR A 75 14.45 -7.34 -28.63
C THR A 75 14.73 -5.92 -28.13
N THR A 76 14.13 -4.92 -28.78
CA THR A 76 14.04 -3.52 -28.34
C THR A 76 13.15 -3.34 -27.09
N GLN A 77 12.84 -4.41 -26.38
CA GLN A 77 12.03 -4.43 -25.19
C GLN A 77 12.94 -4.39 -23.97
N GLY A 78 12.64 -3.50 -23.02
CA GLY A 78 13.34 -3.35 -21.76
C GLY A 78 13.43 -4.65 -20.93
N PRO A 79 13.86 -4.60 -19.67
CA PRO A 79 14.01 -5.76 -18.84
C PRO A 79 12.72 -6.58 -18.80
N VAL A 80 12.83 -7.90 -18.92
CA VAL A 80 11.69 -8.81 -18.73
C VAL A 80 11.58 -9.08 -17.24
N ILE A 81 10.63 -8.42 -16.61
CA ILE A 81 10.22 -8.80 -15.27
C ILE A 81 9.52 -10.15 -15.37
N GLY A 82 9.98 -11.14 -14.59
CA GLY A 82 9.35 -12.44 -14.56
C GLY A 82 9.88 -13.43 -15.58
N ALA A 83 11.19 -13.60 -15.70
CA ALA A 83 11.77 -14.82 -16.27
C ALA A 83 11.37 -16.06 -15.45
N THR A 84 10.20 -16.04 -14.89
CA THR A 84 9.57 -17.04 -14.02
C THR A 84 8.57 -17.90 -14.80
N GLN A 85 8.65 -17.90 -16.13
CA GLN A 85 7.71 -18.59 -17.04
C GLN A 85 7.49 -20.07 -16.69
N ASN A 86 8.54 -20.75 -16.20
CA ASN A 86 8.46 -22.15 -15.81
C ASN A 86 7.90 -22.37 -14.39
N LEU A 87 7.62 -21.31 -13.63
CA LEU A 87 7.08 -21.34 -12.27
C LEU A 87 5.72 -20.65 -12.22
N VAL A 88 5.74 -19.30 -12.21
CA VAL A 88 4.55 -18.44 -12.27
C VAL A 88 4.86 -17.32 -13.26
N ALA A 89 4.26 -17.37 -14.43
CA ALA A 89 4.49 -16.37 -15.48
C ALA A 89 4.09 -14.97 -15.00
N GLY A 90 4.95 -13.96 -15.17
CA GLY A 90 4.71 -12.57 -14.75
C GLY A 90 4.97 -12.29 -13.26
N ALA A 91 5.40 -13.28 -12.47
CA ALA A 91 5.83 -13.03 -11.08
C ALA A 91 7.08 -12.13 -11.05
N ALA A 92 7.20 -11.34 -9.99
CA ALA A 92 8.22 -10.29 -9.87
C ALA A 92 9.66 -10.83 -9.70
N GLY A 93 9.81 -12.03 -9.15
CA GLY A 93 11.10 -12.70 -8.97
C GLY A 93 10.99 -13.97 -8.13
N THR A 94 12.15 -14.60 -7.90
CA THR A 94 12.25 -15.82 -7.07
C THR A 94 13.50 -15.80 -6.21
N SER A 95 13.55 -16.67 -5.18
CA SER A 95 14.79 -17.02 -4.51
C SER A 95 15.55 -18.08 -5.34
N PHE A 96 16.85 -18.22 -5.09
CA PHE A 96 17.70 -19.22 -5.72
C PHE A 96 17.38 -20.63 -5.18
N ALA A 97 17.37 -21.63 -6.06
CA ALA A 97 17.12 -23.01 -5.69
C ALA A 97 18.44 -23.79 -5.47
N ILE A 98 18.45 -24.70 -4.49
CA ILE A 98 19.60 -25.63 -4.27
C ILE A 98 19.04 -27.06 -4.13
N PRO A 99 18.74 -27.74 -5.26
CA PRO A 99 18.03 -29.03 -5.24
C PRO A 99 18.75 -30.12 -4.46
N ARG A 100 20.09 -30.11 -4.45
CA ARG A 100 20.86 -31.08 -3.67
C ARG A 100 20.62 -30.99 -2.16
N LEU A 101 20.20 -29.84 -1.66
CA LEU A 101 19.83 -29.58 -0.25
C LEU A 101 18.31 -29.54 -0.01
N GLY A 102 17.51 -29.83 -1.04
CA GLY A 102 16.05 -29.75 -0.94
C GLY A 102 15.48 -28.35 -0.85
N ILE A 103 16.25 -27.33 -1.27
CA ILE A 103 15.83 -25.93 -1.31
C ILE A 103 15.12 -25.66 -2.64
N THR A 104 13.82 -25.38 -2.59
CA THR A 104 13.01 -25.01 -3.74
C THR A 104 13.00 -23.47 -3.90
N PRO A 105 12.75 -22.94 -5.13
CA PRO A 105 12.62 -21.50 -5.30
C PRO A 105 11.31 -21.04 -4.64
N MET A 106 11.37 -19.90 -3.94
CA MET A 106 10.20 -19.19 -3.43
C MET A 106 9.80 -18.13 -4.44
N VAL A 107 8.54 -18.09 -4.84
CA VAL A 107 8.03 -17.17 -5.88
C VAL A 107 7.42 -15.93 -5.25
N LEU A 108 7.89 -14.76 -5.70
CA LEU A 108 7.44 -13.44 -5.26
C LEU A 108 6.62 -12.79 -6.38
N THR A 109 5.43 -12.27 -6.05
CA THR A 109 4.55 -11.59 -7.02
C THR A 109 4.18 -10.19 -6.55
N ASP A 110 4.05 -9.22 -7.47
CA ASP A 110 3.34 -7.99 -7.16
C ASP A 110 1.83 -8.29 -7.12
N GLY A 111 0.99 -7.51 -6.47
CA GLY A 111 1.19 -6.15 -6.01
C GLY A 111 0.16 -5.72 -4.97
N PRO A 112 0.19 -4.45 -4.58
CA PRO A 112 -0.61 -3.92 -3.49
C PRO A 112 -2.13 -3.83 -3.77
N ALA A 113 -2.56 -3.83 -5.02
CA ALA A 113 -3.98 -3.76 -5.42
C ALA A 113 -4.51 -5.05 -6.06
N GLY A 114 -3.80 -6.17 -5.91
CA GLY A 114 -4.12 -7.49 -6.47
C GLY A 114 -2.90 -8.17 -7.07
N VAL A 115 -3.02 -9.46 -7.28
CA VAL A 115 -1.92 -10.28 -7.81
C VAL A 115 -1.59 -9.90 -9.24
N ARG A 116 -0.29 -9.80 -9.59
CA ARG A 116 0.16 -9.60 -10.96
C ARG A 116 0.81 -10.88 -11.51
N ILE A 117 0.14 -11.48 -12.48
CA ILE A 117 0.65 -12.58 -13.32
C ILE A 117 0.44 -12.24 -14.80
N ASP A 118 1.18 -12.91 -15.68
CA ASP A 118 0.93 -12.79 -17.12
C ASP A 118 -0.35 -13.55 -17.49
N PRO A 119 -1.23 -12.94 -18.31
CA PRO A 119 -2.46 -13.60 -18.75
C PRO A 119 -2.20 -14.76 -19.70
N ALA A 120 -1.10 -14.75 -20.44
CA ALA A 120 -0.67 -15.81 -21.37
C ALA A 120 0.52 -16.57 -20.80
N ARG A 121 0.54 -17.90 -21.00
CA ARG A 121 1.63 -18.78 -20.59
C ARG A 121 2.14 -19.59 -21.76
N ASN A 122 3.43 -19.95 -21.73
CA ASN A 122 4.03 -20.78 -22.77
C ASN A 122 3.33 -22.14 -22.82
N ASN A 123 2.96 -22.58 -24.03
CA ASN A 123 2.30 -23.87 -24.29
C ASN A 123 0.94 -24.07 -23.59
N ASP A 124 0.27 -23.00 -23.19
CA ASP A 124 -1.07 -23.03 -22.61
C ASP A 124 -2.01 -22.12 -23.41
N LYS A 125 -3.19 -22.64 -23.77
CA LYS A 125 -4.22 -21.89 -24.50
C LYS A 125 -5.15 -21.09 -23.61
N ASN A 126 -5.10 -21.30 -22.29
CA ASN A 126 -5.93 -20.58 -21.35
C ASN A 126 -5.40 -19.17 -21.13
N THR A 127 -6.29 -18.27 -20.81
CA THR A 127 -5.97 -16.91 -20.35
C THR A 127 -6.23 -16.81 -18.86
N TYR A 128 -5.30 -16.23 -18.13
CA TYR A 128 -5.32 -16.11 -16.68
C TYR A 128 -5.44 -14.65 -16.27
N TYR A 129 -6.34 -14.37 -15.37
CA TYR A 129 -6.61 -13.03 -14.88
C TYR A 129 -6.63 -13.00 -13.35
N CYS A 130 -6.37 -11.83 -12.79
CA CYS A 130 -6.51 -11.59 -11.35
C CYS A 130 -7.56 -10.52 -11.09
N THR A 131 -8.06 -10.47 -9.87
CA THR A 131 -8.98 -9.43 -9.42
C THR A 131 -8.22 -8.14 -9.17
N ALA A 132 -8.64 -7.04 -9.80
CA ALA A 132 -8.19 -5.70 -9.43
C ALA A 132 -9.06 -5.20 -8.27
N PHE A 133 -8.48 -5.19 -7.07
CA PHE A 133 -9.13 -4.71 -5.85
C PHE A 133 -9.07 -3.19 -5.74
N PRO A 134 -9.88 -2.58 -4.85
CA PRO A 134 -9.77 -1.15 -4.54
C PRO A 134 -8.38 -0.80 -4.02
N VAL A 135 -7.91 0.40 -4.37
CA VAL A 135 -6.59 0.90 -3.95
C VAL A 135 -6.51 1.16 -2.44
N GLY A 136 -5.28 1.22 -1.91
CA GLY A 136 -5.02 1.37 -0.47
C GLY A 136 -5.74 2.54 0.19
N THR A 137 -5.74 3.72 -0.44
CA THR A 137 -6.44 4.92 0.06
C THR A 137 -7.94 4.69 0.21
N LEU A 138 -8.56 3.99 -0.76
CA LEU A 138 -9.98 3.63 -0.66
C LEU A 138 -10.23 2.61 0.45
N LEU A 139 -9.38 1.58 0.57
CA LEU A 139 -9.48 0.60 1.65
C LEU A 139 -9.35 1.25 3.03
N ALA A 140 -8.46 2.21 3.19
CA ALA A 140 -8.36 2.98 4.44
C ALA A 140 -9.61 3.81 4.71
N SER A 141 -10.22 4.38 3.66
CA SER A 141 -11.46 5.16 3.77
C SER A 141 -12.67 4.32 4.22
N THR A 142 -12.60 2.98 4.19
CA THR A 142 -13.61 2.11 4.79
C THR A 142 -13.65 2.21 6.31
N TRP A 143 -12.52 2.46 6.98
CA TRP A 143 -12.32 2.38 8.43
C TRP A 143 -12.82 1.05 9.04
N ASP A 144 -12.84 -0.01 8.23
CA ASP A 144 -13.38 -1.34 8.57
C ASP A 144 -12.29 -2.41 8.42
N THR A 145 -11.67 -2.76 9.54
CA THR A 145 -10.59 -3.76 9.59
C THR A 145 -11.05 -5.17 9.19
N GLU A 146 -12.31 -5.52 9.47
CA GLU A 146 -12.85 -6.82 9.12
C GLU A 146 -13.14 -6.95 7.61
N LEU A 147 -13.69 -5.90 7.01
CA LEU A 147 -13.89 -5.85 5.55
C LEU A 147 -12.54 -5.90 4.80
N VAL A 148 -11.56 -5.12 5.26
CA VAL A 148 -10.22 -5.09 4.66
C VAL A 148 -9.50 -6.44 4.83
N LYS A 149 -9.72 -7.15 5.95
CA LYS A 149 -9.23 -8.53 6.13
C LYS A 149 -9.82 -9.49 5.10
N LYS A 150 -11.12 -9.37 4.75
CA LYS A 150 -11.74 -10.16 3.68
C LYS A 150 -11.12 -9.88 2.31
N VAL A 151 -10.80 -8.61 2.03
CA VAL A 151 -10.02 -8.26 0.81
C VAL A 151 -8.67 -8.96 0.83
N GLY A 152 -7.96 -8.93 1.96
CA GLY A 152 -6.71 -9.67 2.14
C GLY A 152 -6.86 -11.18 1.91
N GLN A 153 -7.94 -11.79 2.40
CA GLN A 153 -8.23 -13.21 2.17
C GLN A 153 -8.42 -13.54 0.68
N ALA A 154 -9.14 -12.70 -0.04
CA ALA A 154 -9.34 -12.85 -1.47
C ALA A 154 -8.02 -12.73 -2.26
N ILE A 155 -7.19 -11.73 -1.94
CA ILE A 155 -5.84 -11.59 -2.52
C ILE A 155 -4.99 -12.83 -2.21
N GLY A 156 -4.95 -13.27 -0.95
CA GLY A 156 -4.17 -14.43 -0.52
C GLY A 156 -4.59 -15.72 -1.22
N ASN A 157 -5.88 -15.91 -1.46
CA ASN A 157 -6.40 -17.03 -2.24
C ASN A 157 -5.87 -17.01 -3.69
N GLU A 158 -5.86 -15.86 -4.34
CA GLU A 158 -5.29 -15.75 -5.69
C GLU A 158 -3.78 -16.03 -5.70
N VAL A 159 -3.02 -15.52 -4.71
CA VAL A 159 -1.59 -15.83 -4.55
C VAL A 159 -1.38 -17.34 -4.45
N LEU A 160 -2.13 -18.01 -3.59
CA LEU A 160 -2.04 -19.46 -3.36
C LEU A 160 -2.39 -20.25 -4.64
N GLU A 161 -3.54 -19.95 -5.24
CA GLU A 161 -4.06 -20.72 -6.37
C GLU A 161 -3.30 -20.49 -7.69
N TYR A 162 -2.57 -19.38 -7.81
CA TYR A 162 -1.64 -19.14 -8.92
C TYR A 162 -0.22 -19.64 -8.66
N GLY A 163 0.04 -20.20 -7.48
CA GLY A 163 1.30 -20.86 -7.14
C GLY A 163 2.44 -19.92 -6.75
N ALA A 164 2.13 -18.68 -6.36
CA ALA A 164 3.09 -17.79 -5.72
C ALA A 164 3.16 -18.05 -4.21
N ASP A 165 4.28 -17.67 -3.58
CA ASP A 165 4.53 -17.90 -2.15
C ASP A 165 4.40 -16.63 -1.31
N VAL A 166 4.78 -15.47 -1.87
CA VAL A 166 4.76 -14.17 -1.18
C VAL A 166 4.24 -13.09 -2.13
N ILE A 167 3.34 -12.25 -1.65
CA ILE A 167 2.93 -11.03 -2.37
C ILE A 167 3.69 -9.81 -1.84
N LEU A 168 4.14 -8.94 -2.75
CA LEU A 168 4.88 -7.71 -2.46
C LEU A 168 3.92 -6.57 -2.12
N GLY A 169 3.36 -6.66 -0.96
CA GLY A 169 2.35 -5.76 -0.40
C GLY A 169 1.98 -6.14 1.03
N PRO A 170 1.22 -5.27 1.71
CA PRO A 170 0.75 -3.97 1.27
C PRO A 170 1.80 -2.87 1.29
N GLY A 171 1.61 -1.83 0.45
CA GLY A 171 2.27 -0.55 0.57
C GLY A 171 1.65 0.25 1.73
N MET A 172 2.49 0.83 2.63
CA MET A 172 1.96 1.45 3.85
C MET A 172 2.75 2.66 4.35
N ASN A 173 3.41 3.37 3.45
CA ASN A 173 4.05 4.62 3.81
C ASN A 173 3.01 5.70 4.16
N ILE A 174 3.41 6.69 4.93
CA ILE A 174 2.53 7.81 5.30
C ILE A 174 2.29 8.72 4.09
N GLN A 175 1.05 9.13 3.87
CA GLN A 175 0.69 10.13 2.87
C GLN A 175 1.06 11.53 3.39
N ARG A 176 2.38 11.83 3.39
CA ARG A 176 2.95 13.07 3.93
C ARG A 176 2.59 14.28 3.08
N ASN A 177 2.56 14.11 1.76
CA ASN A 177 2.25 15.16 0.79
C ASN A 177 1.21 14.65 -0.22
N PRO A 178 0.17 15.41 -0.56
CA PRO A 178 -0.87 14.99 -1.49
C PRO A 178 -0.36 14.70 -2.91
N LEU A 179 0.83 15.17 -3.27
CA LEU A 179 1.41 14.98 -4.59
C LEU A 179 2.30 13.74 -4.72
N CYS A 180 2.57 12.99 -3.64
CA CYS A 180 3.34 11.75 -3.77
C CYS A 180 2.65 10.77 -4.72
N GLY A 181 3.38 10.32 -5.73
CA GLY A 181 2.86 9.51 -6.83
C GLY A 181 2.26 8.18 -6.41
N ARG A 182 2.72 7.61 -5.30
CA ARG A 182 2.26 6.31 -4.77
C ARG A 182 1.22 6.41 -3.66
N ASN A 183 0.66 7.60 -3.38
CA ASN A 183 -0.39 7.73 -2.37
C ASN A 183 -1.60 6.82 -2.62
N PHE A 184 -1.91 6.50 -3.88
CA PHE A 184 -3.03 5.62 -4.21
C PHE A 184 -2.95 4.25 -3.52
N GLU A 185 -1.74 3.68 -3.40
CA GLU A 185 -1.52 2.38 -2.76
C GLU A 185 -1.26 2.46 -1.25
N TYR A 186 -0.98 3.66 -0.73
CA TYR A 186 -0.79 3.92 0.69
C TYR A 186 -2.14 4.21 1.38
N TYR A 187 -2.18 4.08 2.70
CA TYR A 187 -3.45 4.12 3.42
C TYR A 187 -3.85 5.50 3.89
N SER A 188 -2.97 6.20 4.61
CA SER A 188 -3.37 7.42 5.33
C SER A 188 -2.19 8.35 5.63
N GLU A 189 -2.52 9.58 6.01
CA GLU A 189 -1.62 10.53 6.68
C GLU A 189 -1.39 10.20 8.15
N ASP A 190 -2.22 9.32 8.73
CA ASP A 190 -2.16 8.93 10.14
C ASP A 190 -1.55 7.52 10.30
N PRO A 191 -0.51 7.36 11.15
CA PRO A 191 0.16 6.08 11.34
C PRO A 191 -0.69 5.02 12.05
N TYR A 192 -1.68 5.42 12.87
CA TYR A 192 -2.50 4.46 13.60
C TYR A 192 -3.45 3.72 12.65
N ILE A 193 -4.24 4.44 11.86
CA ILE A 193 -5.11 3.81 10.87
C ILE A 193 -4.30 3.08 9.80
N THR A 194 -3.18 3.66 9.33
CA THR A 194 -2.25 2.99 8.40
C THR A 194 -1.82 1.62 8.93
N GLY A 195 -1.37 1.57 10.18
CA GLY A 195 -0.91 0.32 10.79
C GLY A 195 -2.03 -0.70 10.99
N LYS A 196 -3.21 -0.28 11.42
CA LYS A 196 -4.38 -1.16 11.68
C LYS A 196 -4.91 -1.76 10.38
N ILE A 197 -5.04 -0.96 9.33
CA ILE A 197 -5.48 -1.42 8.01
C ILE A 197 -4.43 -2.37 7.41
N ALA A 198 -3.15 -2.01 7.45
CA ALA A 198 -2.08 -2.88 6.97
C ALA A 198 -2.03 -4.22 7.72
N ALA A 199 -2.14 -4.22 9.06
CA ALA A 199 -2.19 -5.45 9.85
C ALA A 199 -3.37 -6.35 9.45
N SER A 200 -4.52 -5.75 9.12
CA SER A 200 -5.71 -6.48 8.67
C SER A 200 -5.51 -7.12 7.29
N VAL A 201 -4.90 -6.39 6.34
CA VAL A 201 -4.53 -6.94 5.02
C VAL A 201 -3.55 -8.09 5.18
N VAL A 202 -2.49 -7.91 5.98
CA VAL A 202 -1.48 -8.95 6.27
C VAL A 202 -2.16 -10.19 6.86
N SER A 203 -2.95 -10.02 7.91
CA SER A 203 -3.65 -11.15 8.56
C SER A 203 -4.61 -11.86 7.59
N GLY A 204 -5.27 -11.11 6.70
CA GLY A 204 -6.14 -11.68 5.67
C GLY A 204 -5.37 -12.54 4.67
N ILE A 205 -4.32 -11.99 4.07
CA ILE A 205 -3.48 -12.68 3.08
C ILE A 205 -2.82 -13.91 3.70
N GLU A 206 -2.17 -13.76 4.84
CA GLU A 206 -1.40 -14.84 5.46
C GLU A 206 -2.28 -15.94 6.05
N SER A 207 -3.57 -15.66 6.29
CA SER A 207 -4.56 -16.71 6.63
C SER A 207 -4.77 -17.72 5.50
N GLN A 208 -4.35 -17.42 4.27
CA GLN A 208 -4.36 -18.31 3.11
C GLN A 208 -3.05 -19.09 2.93
N ALA A 209 -2.21 -19.14 3.98
CA ALA A 209 -0.92 -19.83 4.01
C ALA A 209 0.10 -19.34 2.97
N VAL A 210 -0.02 -18.13 2.50
CA VAL A 210 0.97 -17.38 1.68
C VAL A 210 1.51 -16.20 2.47
N GLY A 211 2.67 -15.67 2.08
CA GLY A 211 3.31 -14.55 2.81
C GLY A 211 3.02 -13.18 2.22
N THR A 212 3.28 -12.16 3.02
CA THR A 212 3.27 -10.75 2.64
C THR A 212 4.65 -10.13 2.75
N SER A 213 4.88 -9.06 2.00
CA SER A 213 6.05 -8.19 2.16
C SER A 213 5.58 -6.76 2.34
N ILE A 214 5.43 -6.32 3.60
CA ILE A 214 5.02 -4.93 3.88
C ILE A 214 6.10 -3.96 3.41
N LYS A 215 5.69 -2.86 2.77
CA LYS A 215 6.59 -1.95 2.05
C LYS A 215 6.16 -0.50 2.13
N HIS A 216 7.06 0.47 1.97
CA HIS A 216 8.51 0.39 1.80
C HIS A 216 9.16 0.88 3.08
N PHE A 217 9.92 0.06 3.74
CA PHE A 217 10.49 0.31 5.06
C PHE A 217 11.84 1.03 4.97
N ALA A 218 11.91 2.39 5.20
CA ALA A 218 10.87 3.31 5.65
C ALA A 218 11.06 4.71 5.02
N ALA A 219 10.10 5.60 5.28
CA ALA A 219 10.16 7.02 4.91
C ALA A 219 10.33 7.29 3.39
N ASN A 220 9.82 6.41 2.53
CA ASN A 220 9.71 6.62 1.09
C ASN A 220 8.42 7.38 0.78
N ASN A 221 8.45 8.72 0.84
CA ASN A 221 7.28 9.58 0.74
C ASN A 221 7.34 10.53 -0.47
N ALA A 222 8.24 10.26 -1.43
CA ALA A 222 8.35 10.91 -2.74
C ALA A 222 8.91 9.92 -3.76
N GLU A 223 8.47 10.02 -5.00
CA GLU A 223 8.93 9.19 -6.12
C GLU A 223 10.07 9.84 -6.90
N THR A 224 10.10 11.16 -6.93
CA THR A 224 11.15 11.94 -7.60
C THR A 224 12.51 11.65 -6.96
N ASN A 225 13.45 11.19 -7.78
CA ASN A 225 14.81 10.82 -7.37
C ASN A 225 14.88 9.79 -6.23
N ARG A 226 13.86 8.97 -6.02
CA ARG A 226 13.71 8.04 -4.88
C ARG A 226 14.93 7.15 -4.62
N ASN A 227 15.66 6.74 -5.67
CA ASN A 227 16.85 5.87 -5.57
C ASN A 227 18.10 6.56 -4.99
N SER A 228 18.09 7.90 -4.85
CA SER A 228 19.18 8.70 -4.27
C SER A 228 18.70 9.87 -3.44
N LEU A 229 17.42 9.89 -3.10
CA LEU A 229 16.82 10.90 -2.22
C LEU A 229 17.24 10.66 -0.77
N ASN A 230 17.95 11.61 -0.17
CA ASN A 230 18.25 11.58 1.26
C ASN A 230 17.14 12.28 2.04
N THR A 231 16.41 11.52 2.84
CA THR A 231 15.38 12.01 3.76
C THR A 231 16.02 12.39 5.08
N ASN A 232 16.17 13.69 5.34
CA ASN A 232 16.59 14.19 6.63
C ASN A 232 15.37 14.33 7.55
N ILE A 233 15.38 13.58 8.64
CA ILE A 233 14.23 13.47 9.55
C ILE A 233 14.69 13.32 11.00
N SER A 234 14.01 13.98 11.94
CA SER A 234 14.28 13.81 13.36
C SER A 234 13.92 12.39 13.82
N GLU A 235 14.65 11.87 14.83
CA GLU A 235 14.34 10.55 15.39
C GLU A 235 12.90 10.49 15.93
N ARG A 236 12.40 11.58 16.50
CA ARG A 236 11.04 11.67 17.01
C ARG A 236 10.00 11.54 15.91
N ALA A 237 10.10 12.37 14.86
CA ALA A 237 9.18 12.30 13.73
C ALA A 237 9.24 10.94 13.05
N LEU A 238 10.45 10.38 12.86
CA LEU A 238 10.63 9.05 12.29
C LEU A 238 9.87 7.99 13.09
N ARG A 239 10.01 7.98 14.43
CA ARG A 239 9.37 6.98 15.31
C ARG A 239 7.87 7.19 15.49
N GLU A 240 7.40 8.44 15.67
CA GLU A 240 6.00 8.72 15.95
C GLU A 240 5.10 8.67 14.70
N ILE A 241 5.66 8.98 13.51
CA ILE A 241 4.89 9.10 12.28
C ILE A 241 5.26 7.99 11.28
N TYR A 242 6.51 7.90 10.85
CA TYR A 242 6.88 7.08 9.68
C TYR A 242 7.14 5.61 10.00
N LEU A 243 7.44 5.30 11.25
CA LEU A 243 7.69 3.93 11.72
C LEU A 243 6.52 3.34 12.52
N GLU A 244 5.66 4.15 13.11
CA GLU A 244 4.60 3.65 14.01
C GLU A 244 3.61 2.74 13.29
N GLY A 245 3.20 3.07 12.05
CA GLY A 245 2.35 2.20 11.23
C GLY A 245 2.99 0.84 10.98
N PHE A 246 4.28 0.82 10.62
CA PHE A 246 5.04 -0.42 10.43
C PHE A 246 5.15 -1.23 11.73
N ARG A 247 5.38 -0.56 12.87
CA ARG A 247 5.42 -1.24 14.18
C ARG A 247 4.11 -1.96 14.46
N ILE A 248 2.97 -1.29 14.24
CA ILE A 248 1.63 -1.90 14.42
C ILE A 248 1.48 -3.11 13.50
N ALA A 249 1.79 -2.96 12.21
CA ALA A 249 1.69 -4.04 11.22
C ALA A 249 2.59 -5.24 11.59
N VAL A 250 3.83 -5.01 12.04
CA VAL A 250 4.75 -6.06 12.48
C VAL A 250 4.23 -6.78 13.72
N GLN A 251 3.73 -6.04 14.71
CA GLN A 251 3.33 -6.64 15.99
C GLN A 251 1.95 -7.30 15.95
N GLU A 252 1.00 -6.74 15.19
CA GLU A 252 -0.37 -7.24 15.11
C GLU A 252 -0.60 -8.13 13.88
N GLY A 253 0.02 -7.84 12.73
CA GLY A 253 -0.09 -8.60 11.50
C GLY A 253 0.94 -9.73 11.38
N GLN A 254 2.14 -9.56 11.94
CA GLN A 254 3.26 -10.51 11.91
C GLN A 254 3.66 -10.96 10.49
N PRO A 255 3.94 -10.03 9.55
CA PRO A 255 4.23 -10.35 8.15
C PRO A 255 5.44 -11.29 8.03
N TRP A 256 5.41 -12.18 7.01
CA TRP A 256 6.54 -13.06 6.72
C TRP A 256 7.77 -12.28 6.30
N THR A 257 7.60 -11.20 5.57
CA THR A 257 8.71 -10.40 5.05
C THR A 257 8.46 -8.91 5.14
N VAL A 258 9.55 -8.14 5.07
CA VAL A 258 9.55 -6.67 4.98
C VAL A 258 10.42 -6.26 3.80
N MET A 259 9.98 -5.30 3.01
CA MET A 259 10.75 -4.73 1.91
C MET A 259 11.37 -3.39 2.34
N SER A 260 12.69 -3.29 2.32
CA SER A 260 13.41 -2.04 2.59
C SER A 260 13.27 -1.07 1.43
N SER A 261 13.14 0.23 1.74
CA SER A 261 12.89 1.28 0.74
C SER A 261 14.14 1.71 -0.03
N TYR A 262 13.93 2.44 -1.13
CA TYR A 262 14.99 2.97 -2.00
C TYR A 262 15.84 4.06 -1.38
N ASN A 263 15.21 4.97 -0.64
CA ASN A 263 15.78 6.24 -0.17
C ASN A 263 16.83 6.06 0.93
N LEU A 264 17.63 7.11 1.11
CA LEU A 264 18.48 7.25 2.28
C LEU A 264 17.65 7.88 3.43
N ILE A 265 17.98 7.49 4.66
CA ILE A 265 17.49 8.13 5.88
C ILE A 265 18.71 8.68 6.62
N ASN A 266 18.76 9.99 6.80
CA ASN A 266 19.86 10.69 7.47
C ASN A 266 21.25 10.31 6.94
N GLY A 267 21.34 10.10 5.61
CA GLY A 267 22.60 9.81 4.91
C GLY A 267 22.94 8.33 4.73
N THR A 268 22.08 7.40 5.20
CA THR A 268 22.30 5.96 5.04
C THR A 268 21.12 5.34 4.28
N TYR A 269 21.37 4.53 3.26
CA TYR A 269 20.32 3.79 2.57
C TYR A 269 19.53 2.92 3.56
N ALA A 270 18.22 2.94 3.45
CA ALA A 270 17.35 2.13 4.31
C ALA A 270 17.74 0.65 4.31
N SER A 271 18.07 0.10 3.13
CA SER A 271 18.53 -1.27 2.96
C SER A 271 19.93 -1.57 3.52
N GLN A 272 20.71 -0.52 3.86
CA GLN A 272 22.09 -0.63 4.38
C GLN A 272 22.20 -0.15 5.83
N SER A 273 21.06 0.07 6.53
CA SER A 273 21.03 0.62 7.88
C SER A 273 20.85 -0.46 8.96
N PRO A 274 21.90 -0.81 9.71
CA PRO A 274 21.78 -1.70 10.88
C PRO A 274 20.84 -1.13 11.95
N GLU A 275 20.81 0.20 12.09
CA GLU A 275 19.93 0.87 13.05
C GLU A 275 18.47 0.64 12.72
N LEU A 276 18.09 0.72 11.42
CA LEU A 276 16.72 0.51 10.97
C LEU A 276 16.35 -0.99 11.00
N LEU A 277 17.17 -1.84 10.32
CA LEU A 277 16.81 -3.24 10.05
C LEU A 277 17.10 -4.18 11.22
N THR A 278 18.14 -3.90 12.00
CA THR A 278 18.53 -4.77 13.13
C THR A 278 18.08 -4.19 14.46
N ASN A 279 18.33 -2.91 14.76
CA ASN A 279 17.98 -2.37 16.08
C ASN A 279 16.48 -2.14 16.19
N ILE A 280 15.89 -1.33 15.30
CA ILE A 280 14.44 -1.00 15.38
C ILE A 280 13.59 -2.21 15.00
N LEU A 281 13.70 -2.71 13.76
CA LEU A 281 12.79 -3.74 13.27
C LEU A 281 12.87 -5.05 14.08
N ARG A 282 14.10 -5.52 14.39
CA ARG A 282 14.27 -6.82 15.02
C ARG A 282 14.39 -6.76 16.54
N LYS A 283 15.27 -5.91 17.09
CA LYS A 283 15.48 -5.86 18.55
C LYS A 283 14.33 -5.15 19.26
N ASP A 284 13.91 -3.97 18.76
CA ASP A 284 12.86 -3.19 19.41
C ASP A 284 11.46 -3.79 19.17
N TRP A 285 11.16 -4.26 17.94
CA TRP A 285 9.82 -4.75 17.59
C TRP A 285 9.66 -6.25 17.56
N GLY A 286 10.77 -7.02 17.51
CA GLY A 286 10.76 -8.48 17.56
C GLY A 286 10.43 -9.17 16.23
N PHE A 287 10.62 -8.50 15.08
CA PHE A 287 10.38 -9.09 13.76
C PHE A 287 11.21 -10.37 13.55
N LYS A 288 10.56 -11.45 13.10
CA LYS A 288 11.15 -12.79 12.96
C LYS A 288 11.41 -13.21 11.51
N GLY A 289 10.71 -12.59 10.55
CA GLY A 289 10.82 -12.89 9.14
C GLY A 289 12.13 -12.44 8.48
N PHE A 290 12.20 -12.44 7.18
CA PHE A 290 13.35 -11.89 6.47
C PHE A 290 13.04 -10.53 5.82
N VAL A 291 14.09 -9.74 5.60
CA VAL A 291 14.02 -8.45 4.90
C VAL A 291 14.56 -8.63 3.49
N MET A 292 13.81 -8.16 2.49
CA MET A 292 14.29 -8.03 1.12
C MET A 292 14.48 -6.56 0.74
N THR A 293 15.31 -6.28 -0.26
CA THR A 293 15.35 -4.96 -0.87
C THR A 293 14.13 -4.73 -1.75
N ASP A 294 13.74 -3.48 -1.95
CA ASP A 294 13.04 -3.11 -3.16
C ASP A 294 13.94 -3.38 -4.39
N TRP A 295 13.35 -3.45 -5.60
CA TRP A 295 14.06 -3.84 -6.82
C TRP A 295 15.19 -2.84 -7.15
N PHE A 296 16.44 -3.34 -7.13
CA PHE A 296 17.66 -2.53 -7.26
C PHE A 296 17.92 -1.53 -6.12
N GLY A 297 17.25 -1.66 -4.97
CA GLY A 297 17.41 -0.78 -3.82
C GLY A 297 18.77 -0.90 -3.16
N GLY A 298 19.38 0.25 -2.80
CA GLY A 298 20.71 0.33 -2.20
C GLY A 298 21.85 0.24 -3.23
N LYS A 299 23.10 0.30 -2.72
CA LYS A 299 24.32 0.37 -3.58
C LYS A 299 25.40 -0.64 -3.21
N ASP A 300 25.42 -1.13 -1.99
CA ASP A 300 26.49 -1.99 -1.45
C ASP A 300 25.91 -3.28 -0.86
N ALA A 301 26.11 -4.41 -1.58
CA ALA A 301 25.60 -5.71 -1.20
C ALA A 301 26.16 -6.19 0.16
N VAL A 302 27.43 -5.87 0.46
CA VAL A 302 28.07 -6.28 1.72
C VAL A 302 27.49 -5.50 2.91
N ALA A 303 27.32 -4.17 2.76
CA ALA A 303 26.69 -3.34 3.77
C ALA A 303 25.22 -3.76 4.02
N GLN A 304 24.48 -4.17 2.96
CA GLN A 304 23.14 -4.70 3.08
C GLN A 304 23.09 -5.99 3.89
N MET A 305 24.00 -6.95 3.64
CA MET A 305 24.09 -8.18 4.43
C MET A 305 24.37 -7.87 5.91
N ILE A 306 25.33 -7.00 6.19
CA ILE A 306 25.71 -6.60 7.56
C ILE A 306 24.51 -5.95 8.28
N ALA A 307 23.77 -5.09 7.58
CA ALA A 307 22.60 -4.41 8.13
C ALA A 307 21.46 -5.35 8.51
N GLY A 308 21.41 -6.56 7.94
CA GLY A 308 20.32 -7.51 8.14
C GLY A 308 19.22 -7.40 7.09
N ASN A 309 19.57 -6.87 5.91
CA ASN A 309 18.80 -7.07 4.70
C ASN A 309 19.16 -8.46 4.17
N ASP A 310 18.23 -9.39 4.20
CA ASP A 310 18.54 -10.82 4.08
C ASP A 310 18.52 -11.28 2.61
N MET A 311 17.78 -10.62 1.71
CA MET A 311 17.67 -10.95 0.30
C MET A 311 17.73 -9.71 -0.59
N LEU A 312 18.60 -9.73 -1.62
CA LEU A 312 18.77 -8.63 -2.57
C LEU A 312 17.96 -8.90 -3.83
N MET A 313 16.97 -8.05 -4.12
CA MET A 313 16.09 -8.18 -5.26
C MET A 313 16.39 -7.13 -6.34
N PRO A 314 16.20 -7.43 -7.63
CA PRO A 314 15.85 -8.72 -8.23
C PRO A 314 17.03 -9.70 -8.30
N GLY A 315 18.23 -9.25 -7.92
CA GLY A 315 19.48 -10.00 -7.91
C GLY A 315 20.30 -9.87 -9.20
N THR A 316 21.63 -9.80 -9.02
CA THR A 316 22.58 -9.75 -10.12
C THR A 316 23.82 -10.61 -9.81
N PRO A 317 24.52 -11.14 -10.83
CA PRO A 317 25.79 -11.85 -10.62
C PRO A 317 26.87 -11.00 -9.95
N VAL A 318 26.84 -9.69 -10.16
CA VAL A 318 27.78 -8.74 -9.52
C VAL A 318 27.63 -8.75 -8.01
N GLN A 319 26.40 -8.81 -7.50
CA GLN A 319 26.12 -8.89 -6.07
C GLN A 319 26.60 -10.21 -5.46
N ILE A 320 26.39 -11.34 -6.15
CA ILE A 320 26.89 -12.65 -5.73
C ILE A 320 28.42 -12.63 -5.60
N ASN A 321 29.11 -12.15 -6.64
CA ASN A 321 30.57 -12.05 -6.64
C ASN A 321 31.10 -11.13 -5.52
N ALA A 322 30.45 -9.98 -5.32
CA ALA A 322 30.83 -9.04 -4.26
C ALA A 322 30.73 -9.68 -2.84
N ILE A 323 29.68 -10.46 -2.60
CA ILE A 323 29.51 -11.19 -1.32
C ILE A 323 30.58 -12.26 -1.16
N VAL A 324 30.84 -13.08 -2.19
CA VAL A 324 31.86 -14.13 -2.16
C VAL A 324 33.23 -13.52 -1.88
N GLU A 325 33.63 -12.50 -2.60
CA GLU A 325 34.91 -11.85 -2.44
C GLU A 325 35.05 -11.15 -1.07
N ALA A 326 33.98 -10.56 -0.54
CA ALA A 326 34.00 -9.96 0.78
C ALA A 326 34.21 -11.00 1.90
N VAL A 327 33.60 -12.18 1.78
CA VAL A 327 33.81 -13.27 2.75
C VAL A 327 35.26 -13.78 2.65
N LYS A 328 35.79 -14.04 1.44
CA LYS A 328 37.17 -14.47 1.24
C LYS A 328 38.18 -13.46 1.77
N ALA A 329 37.85 -12.17 1.67
CA ALA A 329 38.69 -11.09 2.18
C ALA A 329 38.49 -10.74 3.67
N ASN A 330 37.70 -11.52 4.41
CA ASN A 330 37.27 -11.26 5.80
C ASN A 330 36.60 -9.87 6.03
N LYS A 331 35.96 -9.30 5.00
CA LYS A 331 35.18 -8.07 5.08
C LYS A 331 33.72 -8.34 5.45
N LEU A 332 33.22 -9.55 5.22
CA LEU A 332 31.92 -10.04 5.63
C LEU A 332 32.10 -11.32 6.44
N ASP A 333 31.68 -11.31 7.70
CA ASP A 333 31.68 -12.50 8.54
C ASP A 333 30.69 -13.55 8.01
N MET A 334 31.14 -14.79 7.86
CA MET A 334 30.31 -15.92 7.45
C MET A 334 29.07 -16.08 8.37
N ALA A 335 29.22 -15.81 9.67
CA ALA A 335 28.08 -15.90 10.61
C ALA A 335 26.95 -14.90 10.29
N ILE A 336 27.27 -13.75 9.69
CA ILE A 336 26.27 -12.78 9.23
C ILE A 336 25.51 -13.35 8.04
N LEU A 337 26.23 -13.93 7.07
CA LEU A 337 25.63 -14.56 5.91
C LEU A 337 24.75 -15.75 6.32
N ASP A 338 25.25 -16.61 7.20
CA ASP A 338 24.52 -17.77 7.73
C ASP A 338 23.25 -17.35 8.47
N ARG A 339 23.31 -16.29 9.26
CA ARG A 339 22.14 -15.69 9.94
C ARG A 339 21.07 -15.23 8.95
N ASN A 340 21.47 -14.55 7.89
CA ASN A 340 20.53 -14.05 6.87
C ASN A 340 19.87 -15.23 6.12
N ILE A 341 20.65 -16.25 5.78
CA ILE A 341 20.17 -17.49 5.17
C ILE A 341 19.19 -18.23 6.11
N GLU A 342 19.50 -18.33 7.40
CA GLU A 342 18.61 -18.98 8.37
C GLU A 342 17.21 -18.36 8.37
N ARG A 343 17.11 -17.04 8.27
CA ARG A 343 15.82 -16.32 8.19
C ARG A 343 15.06 -16.65 6.91
N ILE A 344 15.73 -16.66 5.77
CA ILE A 344 15.13 -17.03 4.48
C ILE A 344 14.61 -18.47 4.54
N LEU A 345 15.41 -19.42 5.00
CA LEU A 345 15.03 -20.82 5.05
C LEU A 345 13.85 -21.08 6.02
N ASN A 346 13.80 -20.35 7.16
CA ASN A 346 12.70 -20.47 8.10
C ASN A 346 11.34 -19.99 7.51
N ILE A 347 11.36 -18.97 6.65
CA ILE A 347 10.15 -18.55 5.92
C ILE A 347 9.85 -19.52 4.78
N MET A 348 10.86 -19.98 4.05
CA MET A 348 10.69 -20.96 2.97
C MET A 348 10.00 -22.25 3.46
N LEU A 349 10.32 -22.73 4.65
CA LEU A 349 9.64 -23.89 5.28
C LEU A 349 8.13 -23.71 5.45
N GLN A 350 7.66 -22.46 5.48
CA GLN A 350 6.24 -22.13 5.62
C GLN A 350 5.53 -22.04 4.27
N SER A 351 6.28 -21.83 3.17
CA SER A 351 5.70 -21.55 1.86
C SER A 351 4.92 -22.74 1.29
N PRO A 352 3.82 -22.46 0.57
CA PRO A 352 3.00 -23.52 -0.06
C PRO A 352 3.80 -24.40 -1.01
N ARG A 353 4.68 -23.79 -1.82
CA ARG A 353 5.53 -24.51 -2.77
C ARG A 353 6.47 -25.51 -2.07
N PHE A 354 7.13 -25.10 -1.00
CA PHE A 354 7.98 -25.97 -0.21
C PHE A 354 7.19 -27.13 0.40
N LYS A 355 5.98 -26.88 0.88
CA LYS A 355 5.04 -27.90 1.42
C LYS A 355 4.42 -28.79 0.33
N GLY A 356 4.71 -28.53 -0.95
CA GLY A 356 4.22 -29.32 -2.06
C GLY A 356 2.73 -29.10 -2.38
N TYR A 357 2.18 -27.95 -2.02
CA TYR A 357 0.82 -27.56 -2.37
C TYR A 357 0.59 -27.61 -3.87
N LYS A 358 -0.54 -28.17 -4.27
CA LYS A 358 -0.95 -28.29 -5.68
C LYS A 358 -1.97 -27.20 -6.00
N TYR A 359 -1.47 -26.08 -6.52
CA TYR A 359 -2.30 -24.95 -6.91
C TYR A 359 -3.16 -25.27 -8.15
N SER A 360 -4.37 -24.70 -8.18
CA SER A 360 -5.38 -25.05 -9.17
C SER A 360 -5.30 -24.18 -10.44
N ASN A 361 -4.69 -23.00 -10.39
CA ASN A 361 -4.81 -21.92 -11.37
C ASN A 361 -6.26 -21.43 -11.60
N LYS A 362 -7.15 -21.65 -10.64
CA LYS A 362 -8.58 -21.34 -10.72
C LYS A 362 -9.10 -20.77 -9.39
N PRO A 363 -8.64 -19.57 -8.97
CA PRO A 363 -9.25 -18.90 -7.83
C PRO A 363 -10.69 -18.51 -8.12
N ASP A 364 -11.49 -18.28 -7.08
CA ASP A 364 -12.89 -17.85 -7.24
C ASP A 364 -12.98 -16.34 -7.52
N LEU A 365 -12.62 -15.94 -8.75
CA LEU A 365 -12.64 -14.55 -9.19
C LEU A 365 -14.04 -13.91 -9.09
N ALA A 366 -15.12 -14.71 -9.18
CA ALA A 366 -16.48 -14.20 -9.07
C ALA A 366 -16.81 -13.78 -7.62
N ALA A 367 -16.42 -14.59 -6.63
CA ALA A 367 -16.54 -14.21 -5.22
C ALA A 367 -15.64 -13.00 -4.88
N HIS A 368 -14.42 -12.96 -5.43
CA HIS A 368 -13.50 -11.85 -5.22
C HIS A 368 -14.01 -10.53 -5.81
N ALA A 369 -14.70 -10.57 -6.96
CA ALA A 369 -15.36 -9.41 -7.54
C ALA A 369 -16.45 -8.85 -6.60
N GLN A 370 -17.21 -9.70 -5.91
CA GLN A 370 -18.21 -9.25 -4.92
C GLN A 370 -17.55 -8.58 -3.71
N VAL A 371 -16.44 -9.13 -3.23
CA VAL A 371 -15.66 -8.49 -2.15
C VAL A 371 -15.13 -7.12 -2.61
N THR A 372 -14.65 -7.04 -3.86
CA THR A 372 -14.19 -5.77 -4.47
C THR A 372 -15.32 -4.74 -4.51
N ARG A 373 -16.51 -5.12 -5.01
CA ARG A 373 -17.69 -4.23 -5.09
C ARG A 373 -18.11 -3.71 -3.71
N GLN A 374 -18.18 -4.61 -2.71
CA GLN A 374 -18.50 -4.23 -1.34
C GLN A 374 -17.47 -3.26 -0.75
N ALA A 375 -16.18 -3.58 -0.85
CA ALA A 375 -15.13 -2.75 -0.30
C ALA A 375 -15.07 -1.38 -0.98
N ALA A 376 -15.28 -1.32 -2.30
CA ALA A 376 -15.32 -0.07 -3.05
C ALA A 376 -16.49 0.81 -2.60
N SER A 377 -17.72 0.30 -2.56
CA SER A 377 -18.89 1.09 -2.18
C SER A 377 -18.85 1.56 -0.72
N GLU A 378 -18.34 0.74 0.22
CA GLU A 378 -18.21 1.13 1.63
C GLU A 378 -17.02 2.08 1.92
N GLY A 379 -16.05 2.19 1.00
CA GLY A 379 -14.91 3.09 1.12
C GLY A 379 -15.06 4.41 0.36
N MET A 380 -16.07 4.54 -0.50
CA MET A 380 -16.40 5.84 -1.13
C MET A 380 -16.86 6.84 -0.09
N VAL A 381 -16.47 8.11 -0.26
CA VAL A 381 -16.75 9.17 0.70
C VAL A 381 -17.70 10.19 0.09
N LEU A 382 -18.87 10.37 0.69
CA LEU A 382 -19.80 11.41 0.31
C LEU A 382 -19.34 12.73 0.94
N LEU A 383 -18.80 13.63 0.10
CA LEU A 383 -18.24 14.91 0.55
C LEU A 383 -19.26 16.03 0.64
N LYS A 384 -20.31 15.96 -0.18
CA LYS A 384 -21.40 16.93 -0.23
C LYS A 384 -22.69 16.24 -0.62
N ASN A 385 -23.83 16.62 0.00
CA ASN A 385 -25.16 16.17 -0.38
C ASN A 385 -26.22 17.19 0.04
N GLU A 386 -26.48 18.15 -0.82
CA GLU A 386 -27.46 19.22 -0.56
C GLU A 386 -28.79 18.92 -1.23
N ASN A 387 -29.88 19.42 -0.63
CA ASN A 387 -31.22 19.33 -1.17
C ASN A 387 -31.69 17.92 -1.55
N GLY A 388 -31.18 16.88 -0.84
CA GLY A 388 -31.52 15.49 -1.11
C GLY A 388 -31.13 15.05 -2.52
N ALA A 389 -29.95 15.47 -3.01
CA ALA A 389 -29.47 15.12 -4.34
C ALA A 389 -29.21 13.62 -4.47
N LEU A 390 -28.73 12.99 -3.40
CA LEU A 390 -28.51 11.55 -3.30
C LEU A 390 -29.20 10.99 -2.03
N PRO A 391 -29.64 9.70 -2.04
CA PRO A 391 -29.68 8.83 -3.21
C PRO A 391 -30.71 9.29 -4.25
N PHE A 392 -30.54 8.91 -5.51
CA PHE A 392 -31.50 9.18 -6.54
C PHE A 392 -32.86 8.55 -6.20
N GLY A 393 -33.90 9.38 -6.25
CA GLY A 393 -35.27 8.90 -6.06
C GLY A 393 -35.77 8.09 -7.27
N SER A 394 -36.82 7.32 -7.07
CA SER A 394 -37.42 6.45 -8.11
C SER A 394 -37.84 7.14 -9.39
N ALA A 395 -38.03 8.47 -9.36
CA ALA A 395 -38.36 9.30 -10.51
C ALA A 395 -37.14 9.56 -11.43
N VAL A 396 -35.91 9.45 -10.92
CA VAL A 396 -34.71 9.63 -11.72
C VAL A 396 -34.45 8.35 -12.51
N LYS A 397 -34.50 8.45 -13.83
CA LYS A 397 -34.33 7.33 -14.76
C LYS A 397 -33.27 7.59 -15.82
N ASN A 398 -33.22 8.83 -16.33
CA ASN A 398 -32.36 9.20 -17.45
C ASN A 398 -31.22 10.10 -16.95
N ILE A 399 -30.00 9.64 -17.14
CA ILE A 399 -28.80 10.30 -16.64
C ILE A 399 -27.99 10.89 -17.79
N ALA A 400 -27.57 12.14 -17.66
CA ALA A 400 -26.54 12.74 -18.49
C ALA A 400 -25.21 12.56 -17.79
N ALA A 401 -24.33 11.67 -18.26
CA ALA A 401 -23.00 11.45 -17.72
C ALA A 401 -21.95 12.19 -18.55
N PHE A 402 -21.31 13.19 -17.96
CA PHE A 402 -20.21 13.96 -18.55
C PHE A 402 -18.88 13.51 -17.94
N GLY A 403 -17.81 13.69 -18.69
CA GLY A 403 -16.45 13.33 -18.29
C GLY A 403 -15.98 11.99 -18.84
N ASN A 404 -14.75 11.98 -19.36
CA ASN A 404 -14.13 10.78 -19.96
C ASN A 404 -14.20 9.56 -19.05
N THR A 405 -13.99 9.73 -17.75
CA THR A 405 -13.95 8.63 -16.78
C THR A 405 -15.32 8.07 -16.40
N SER A 406 -16.42 8.65 -16.91
CA SER A 406 -17.74 8.00 -16.89
C SER A 406 -17.75 6.76 -17.79
N TYR A 407 -16.91 6.73 -18.83
CA TYR A 407 -16.86 5.70 -19.89
C TYR A 407 -15.55 4.92 -19.88
N ASP A 408 -14.49 5.52 -19.35
CA ASP A 408 -13.14 4.95 -19.22
C ASP A 408 -12.62 5.11 -17.79
N ILE A 409 -13.21 4.35 -16.89
CA ILE A 409 -12.96 4.47 -15.44
C ILE A 409 -11.53 4.08 -15.09
N ILE A 410 -10.90 4.87 -14.20
CA ILE A 410 -9.58 4.57 -13.64
C ILE A 410 -9.76 3.65 -12.44
N ILE A 411 -9.39 2.39 -12.58
CA ILE A 411 -9.62 1.37 -11.56
C ILE A 411 -8.51 1.28 -10.50
N GLY A 412 -7.29 1.74 -10.83
CA GLY A 412 -6.11 1.66 -9.97
C GLY A 412 -4.92 2.40 -10.57
N GLY A 413 -3.85 2.55 -9.80
CA GLY A 413 -2.62 3.21 -10.21
C GLY A 413 -1.74 2.35 -11.13
N THR A 414 -0.63 2.93 -11.57
CA THR A 414 0.35 2.30 -12.47
C THR A 414 1.57 1.79 -11.70
N GLY A 415 2.46 1.05 -12.38
CA GLY A 415 3.63 0.44 -11.76
C GLY A 415 3.30 -0.88 -11.03
N SER A 416 3.80 -1.06 -9.82
CA SER A 416 3.55 -2.27 -9.02
C SER A 416 2.07 -2.48 -8.66
N GLY A 417 1.24 -1.43 -8.70
CA GLY A 417 -0.21 -1.51 -8.53
C GLY A 417 -1.00 -2.00 -9.73
N PHE A 418 -0.36 -2.24 -10.88
CA PHE A 418 -1.03 -2.74 -12.09
C PHE A 418 -1.45 -4.19 -11.93
N VAL A 419 -2.69 -4.53 -12.36
CA VAL A 419 -3.26 -5.88 -12.31
C VAL A 419 -3.79 -6.28 -13.70
N ASN A 420 -3.47 -7.49 -14.13
CA ASN A 420 -4.03 -8.11 -15.33
C ASN A 420 -5.43 -8.67 -15.04
N LYS A 421 -6.45 -7.82 -15.20
CA LYS A 421 -7.86 -8.15 -14.96
C LYS A 421 -8.57 -8.65 -16.23
N ALA A 422 -9.60 -9.45 -16.05
CA ALA A 422 -10.45 -9.91 -17.15
C ALA A 422 -11.34 -8.79 -17.73
N TYR A 423 -11.83 -7.89 -16.84
CA TYR A 423 -12.74 -6.80 -17.18
C TYR A 423 -12.62 -5.64 -16.20
N SER A 424 -13.21 -4.53 -16.52
CA SER A 424 -13.54 -3.44 -15.60
C SER A 424 -14.90 -2.86 -15.97
N ILE A 425 -15.71 -2.53 -14.98
CA ILE A 425 -17.02 -1.94 -15.16
C ILE A 425 -16.90 -0.41 -15.11
N SER A 426 -17.18 0.25 -16.21
CA SER A 426 -17.29 1.71 -16.28
C SER A 426 -18.49 2.24 -15.48
N LEU A 427 -18.53 3.54 -15.17
CA LEU A 427 -19.71 4.13 -14.54
C LEU A 427 -20.94 3.97 -15.44
N SER A 428 -20.78 4.14 -16.73
CA SER A 428 -21.80 3.93 -17.75
C SER A 428 -22.45 2.55 -17.64
N GLU A 429 -21.65 1.50 -17.59
CA GLU A 429 -22.12 0.13 -17.43
C GLU A 429 -22.76 -0.10 -16.05
N GLY A 430 -22.17 0.46 -14.99
CA GLY A 430 -22.70 0.36 -13.63
C GLY A 430 -24.09 0.98 -13.50
N LEU A 431 -24.31 2.16 -14.09
CA LEU A 431 -25.63 2.80 -14.11
C LEU A 431 -26.66 1.93 -14.82
N LYS A 432 -26.31 1.36 -15.97
CA LYS A 432 -27.17 0.44 -16.73
C LYS A 432 -27.49 -0.82 -15.91
N ASN A 433 -26.50 -1.40 -15.25
CA ASN A 433 -26.69 -2.57 -14.39
C ASN A 433 -27.64 -2.29 -13.21
N ASP A 434 -27.71 -1.05 -12.77
CA ASP A 434 -28.59 -0.58 -11.70
C ASP A 434 -29.96 -0.06 -12.20
N GLY A 435 -30.25 -0.20 -13.50
CA GLY A 435 -31.53 0.16 -14.12
C GLY A 435 -31.72 1.65 -14.39
N LEU A 436 -30.62 2.41 -14.48
CA LEU A 436 -30.59 3.79 -14.91
C LEU A 436 -30.21 3.88 -16.40
N ASN A 437 -30.97 4.67 -17.16
CA ASN A 437 -30.70 4.89 -18.57
C ASN A 437 -29.66 6.00 -18.73
N GLN A 438 -28.64 5.74 -19.53
CA GLN A 438 -27.78 6.80 -19.99
C GLN A 438 -28.28 7.45 -21.25
N ASN A 439 -27.98 8.72 -21.44
CA ASN A 439 -28.23 9.39 -22.70
C ASN A 439 -27.31 8.81 -23.80
N GLU A 440 -27.91 8.25 -24.85
CA GLU A 440 -27.24 7.57 -25.96
C GLU A 440 -26.35 8.51 -26.80
N GLU A 441 -26.71 9.78 -26.91
CA GLU A 441 -25.91 10.77 -27.62
C GLU A 441 -24.58 11.01 -26.90
N LEU A 442 -24.59 11.24 -25.58
CA LEU A 442 -23.37 11.39 -24.79
C LEU A 442 -22.53 10.12 -24.79
N LEU A 443 -23.17 8.95 -24.66
CA LEU A 443 -22.50 7.66 -24.74
C LEU A 443 -21.74 7.51 -26.07
N SER A 444 -22.40 7.84 -27.18
CA SER A 444 -21.79 7.76 -28.53
C SER A 444 -20.65 8.75 -28.70
N LEU A 445 -20.83 9.99 -28.28
CA LEU A 445 -19.81 11.05 -28.38
C LEU A 445 -18.54 10.67 -27.61
N TYR A 446 -18.65 10.36 -26.30
CA TYR A 446 -17.49 10.02 -25.46
C TYR A 446 -16.82 8.72 -25.89
N SER A 447 -17.61 7.68 -26.22
CA SER A 447 -17.06 6.40 -26.67
C SER A 447 -16.27 6.55 -27.98
N SER A 448 -16.78 7.33 -28.94
CA SER A 448 -16.09 7.61 -30.21
C SER A 448 -14.83 8.40 -30.00
N TYR A 449 -14.86 9.45 -29.16
CA TYR A 449 -13.70 10.27 -28.82
C TYR A 449 -12.58 9.43 -28.17
N LEU A 450 -12.94 8.64 -27.16
CA LEU A 450 -11.98 7.78 -26.43
C LEU A 450 -11.38 6.72 -27.35
N LYS A 451 -12.20 6.10 -28.23
CA LYS A 451 -11.74 5.11 -29.20
C LYS A 451 -10.73 5.72 -30.18
N LEU A 452 -11.10 6.81 -30.85
CA LEU A 452 -10.24 7.49 -31.82
C LEU A 452 -8.92 7.96 -31.19
N THR A 453 -8.98 8.51 -29.97
CA THR A 453 -7.78 8.98 -29.26
C THR A 453 -6.85 7.82 -28.90
N ARG A 454 -7.40 6.66 -28.51
CA ARG A 454 -6.59 5.46 -28.21
C ARG A 454 -5.96 4.87 -29.46
N GLU A 455 -6.72 4.79 -30.58
CA GLU A 455 -6.21 4.29 -31.85
C GLU A 455 -5.06 5.15 -32.39
N GLY A 456 -5.08 6.46 -32.14
CA GLY A 456 -4.01 7.39 -32.47
C GLY A 456 -2.77 7.33 -31.59
N ARG A 457 -2.77 6.53 -30.51
CA ARG A 457 -1.64 6.41 -29.58
C ARG A 457 -0.82 5.15 -29.80
N PRO A 458 0.51 5.20 -29.58
CA PRO A 458 1.35 3.99 -29.60
C PRO A 458 0.83 2.94 -28.61
N GLN A 459 0.74 1.69 -29.05
CA GLN A 459 0.41 0.58 -28.16
C GLN A 459 1.62 0.24 -27.30
N LEU A 460 1.50 0.47 -25.98
CA LEU A 460 2.53 0.13 -25.01
C LEU A 460 2.53 -1.39 -24.76
N LYS A 461 3.73 -1.99 -24.68
CA LYS A 461 3.90 -3.42 -24.41
C LYS A 461 4.88 -3.65 -23.27
N GLY A 462 4.79 -4.84 -22.63
CA GLY A 462 5.68 -5.26 -21.55
C GLY A 462 5.70 -4.26 -20.39
N PHE A 463 6.88 -3.94 -19.89
CA PHE A 463 7.05 -3.02 -18.76
C PHE A 463 6.40 -1.65 -18.97
N MET A 464 6.45 -1.10 -20.19
CA MET A 464 5.84 0.19 -20.50
C MET A 464 4.30 0.17 -20.37
N ALA A 465 3.66 -0.97 -20.64
CA ALA A 465 2.21 -1.11 -20.42
C ALA A 465 1.85 -1.07 -18.93
N ILE A 466 2.72 -1.63 -18.08
CA ILE A 466 2.59 -1.60 -16.62
C ILE A 466 2.72 -0.16 -16.08
N MET A 467 3.66 0.61 -16.62
CA MET A 467 3.86 2.02 -16.26
C MET A 467 2.73 2.94 -16.75
N GLY A 468 1.89 2.44 -17.64
CA GLY A 468 0.70 3.13 -18.12
C GLY A 468 0.98 4.21 -19.18
N SER A 469 -0.09 4.74 -19.76
CA SER A 469 -0.06 5.84 -20.72
C SER A 469 -0.51 7.16 -20.07
N LYS A 470 -0.13 8.29 -20.68
CA LYS A 470 -0.66 9.61 -20.29
C LYS A 470 -2.19 9.59 -20.38
N GLN A 471 -2.86 10.14 -19.38
CA GLN A 471 -4.33 10.27 -19.36
C GLN A 471 -4.83 10.97 -20.63
N ILE A 472 -5.99 10.57 -21.12
CA ILE A 472 -6.67 11.23 -22.25
C ILE A 472 -7.22 12.57 -21.77
N GLU A 473 -6.95 13.65 -22.52
CA GLU A 473 -7.50 14.97 -22.21
C GLU A 473 -9.02 14.92 -22.24
N GLU A 474 -9.67 15.73 -21.38
CA GLU A 474 -11.12 15.74 -21.28
C GLU A 474 -11.74 16.21 -22.61
N MET A 475 -12.75 15.47 -23.07
CA MET A 475 -13.48 15.80 -24.31
C MET A 475 -14.24 17.11 -24.15
N THR A 476 -14.07 18.02 -25.08
CA THR A 476 -14.77 19.30 -25.07
C THR A 476 -16.24 19.14 -25.54
N ILE A 477 -17.18 19.51 -24.67
CA ILE A 477 -18.62 19.58 -24.94
C ILE A 477 -19.04 21.03 -24.97
N ASN A 478 -19.89 21.44 -25.93
CA ASN A 478 -20.38 22.80 -26.00
C ASN A 478 -21.66 23.02 -25.16
N GLN A 479 -22.02 24.29 -24.94
CA GLN A 479 -23.16 24.68 -24.10
C GLN A 479 -24.51 24.17 -24.65
N ASP A 480 -24.66 24.06 -25.99
CA ASP A 480 -25.92 23.63 -26.59
C ASP A 480 -26.22 22.16 -26.32
N ILE A 481 -25.19 21.31 -26.36
CA ILE A 481 -25.30 19.89 -25.93
C ILE A 481 -25.70 19.81 -24.47
N VAL A 482 -25.03 20.57 -23.58
CA VAL A 482 -25.38 20.59 -22.16
C VAL A 482 -26.83 21.05 -21.93
N ASN A 483 -27.29 22.09 -22.64
CA ASN A 483 -28.67 22.57 -22.57
C ASN A 483 -29.66 21.52 -23.09
N GLY A 484 -29.31 20.84 -24.19
CA GLY A 484 -30.11 19.72 -24.74
C GLY A 484 -30.28 18.61 -23.72
N MET A 485 -29.17 18.19 -23.06
CA MET A 485 -29.19 17.15 -22.00
C MET A 485 -30.02 17.61 -20.80
N ALA A 486 -29.94 18.86 -20.38
CA ALA A 486 -30.73 19.39 -19.28
C ALA A 486 -32.25 19.37 -19.57
N ASN A 487 -32.67 19.37 -20.84
CA ASN A 487 -34.09 19.24 -21.20
C ASN A 487 -34.58 17.77 -21.09
N VAL A 488 -33.77 16.78 -21.51
CA VAL A 488 -34.21 15.40 -21.70
C VAL A 488 -33.80 14.43 -20.57
N CYS A 489 -32.75 14.71 -19.79
CA CYS A 489 -32.30 13.87 -18.68
C CYS A 489 -32.85 14.37 -17.34
N ASP A 490 -32.94 13.48 -16.36
CA ASP A 490 -33.49 13.76 -15.01
C ASP A 490 -32.43 14.28 -14.04
N ALA A 491 -31.17 13.87 -14.22
CA ALA A 491 -30.02 14.32 -13.44
C ALA A 491 -28.75 14.30 -14.29
N ALA A 492 -27.71 15.00 -13.80
CA ALA A 492 -26.37 14.96 -14.41
C ALA A 492 -25.31 14.45 -13.46
N LEU A 493 -24.37 13.70 -14.03
CA LEU A 493 -23.09 13.33 -13.42
C LEU A 493 -21.95 14.04 -14.16
N VAL A 494 -20.96 14.53 -13.42
CA VAL A 494 -19.70 15.01 -13.98
C VAL A 494 -18.56 14.25 -13.32
N THR A 495 -17.84 13.43 -14.08
CA THR A 495 -16.73 12.63 -13.55
C THR A 495 -15.42 13.33 -13.80
N ILE A 496 -14.62 13.48 -12.75
CA ILE A 496 -13.25 13.99 -12.82
C ILE A 496 -12.28 12.85 -12.53
N GLY A 497 -11.38 12.58 -13.46
CA GLY A 497 -10.41 11.50 -13.36
C GLY A 497 -8.99 12.01 -13.12
N ARG A 498 -8.23 11.35 -12.22
CA ARG A 498 -6.78 11.53 -12.07
C ARG A 498 -6.13 10.20 -11.82
N ASN A 499 -5.14 9.86 -12.65
CA ASN A 499 -4.29 8.70 -12.40
C ASN A 499 -2.99 9.13 -11.70
N SER A 500 -2.34 8.17 -11.09
CA SER A 500 -1.05 8.33 -10.45
C SER A 500 -0.34 6.97 -10.43
N GLY A 501 0.96 6.96 -10.16
CA GLY A 501 1.70 5.72 -10.21
C GLY A 501 3.12 5.83 -9.74
N GLU A 502 3.78 4.70 -9.81
CA GLU A 502 5.16 4.52 -9.43
C GLU A 502 6.12 5.25 -10.39
N GLY A 503 7.19 5.84 -9.84
CA GLY A 503 8.28 6.45 -10.60
C GLY A 503 8.15 7.94 -10.86
N SER A 504 7.02 8.58 -10.52
CA SER A 504 6.85 10.03 -10.65
C SER A 504 5.87 10.57 -9.63
N ASP A 505 6.15 11.77 -9.11
CA ASP A 505 5.22 12.50 -8.28
C ASP A 505 4.25 13.33 -9.13
N ARG A 506 3.10 13.66 -8.56
CA ARG A 506 2.09 14.54 -9.11
C ARG A 506 2.55 16.00 -9.02
N LEU A 507 1.89 16.88 -9.75
CA LEU A 507 2.23 18.29 -9.83
C LEU A 507 1.13 19.18 -9.23
N ASN A 508 1.50 20.26 -8.55
CA ASN A 508 0.59 21.35 -8.23
C ASN A 508 0.29 22.17 -9.50
N ALA A 509 -0.45 21.58 -10.42
CA ALA A 509 -0.75 22.16 -11.74
C ALA A 509 -2.18 21.80 -12.17
N LYS A 510 -2.68 22.59 -13.16
CA LYS A 510 -3.95 22.31 -13.84
C LYS A 510 -3.89 20.98 -14.58
N GLY A 511 -4.92 20.17 -14.40
CA GLY A 511 -5.00 18.82 -14.99
C GLY A 511 -4.38 17.73 -14.10
N ASP A 512 -3.80 18.11 -12.94
CA ASP A 512 -3.32 17.16 -11.93
C ASP A 512 -3.93 17.47 -10.55
N PHE A 513 -3.23 18.17 -9.65
CA PHE A 513 -3.81 18.55 -8.35
C PHE A 513 -4.98 19.53 -8.53
N GLN A 514 -4.86 20.47 -9.43
CA GLN A 514 -5.91 21.41 -9.78
C GLN A 514 -6.73 20.90 -10.98
N LEU A 515 -8.01 21.25 -11.04
CA LEU A 515 -8.81 21.04 -12.25
C LEU A 515 -8.30 21.92 -13.39
N THR A 516 -8.43 21.45 -14.64
CA THR A 516 -8.22 22.27 -15.82
C THR A 516 -9.27 23.37 -15.90
N ASP A 517 -9.01 24.42 -16.64
CA ASP A 517 -10.01 25.50 -16.89
C ASP A 517 -11.28 24.94 -17.52
N TYR A 518 -11.11 23.93 -18.41
CA TYR A 518 -12.25 23.30 -19.06
C TYR A 518 -13.05 22.44 -18.10
N GLU A 519 -12.43 21.64 -17.23
CA GLU A 519 -13.15 20.84 -16.22
C GLU A 519 -13.96 21.73 -15.27
N GLN A 520 -13.41 22.85 -14.83
CA GLN A 520 -14.14 23.84 -14.04
C GLN A 520 -15.31 24.45 -14.83
N GLN A 521 -15.07 24.80 -16.10
CA GLN A 521 -16.11 25.28 -17.00
C GLN A 521 -17.20 24.24 -17.20
N LEU A 522 -16.87 22.96 -17.41
CA LEU A 522 -17.81 21.87 -17.59
C LEU A 522 -18.72 21.73 -16.35
N ILE A 523 -18.12 21.66 -15.14
CA ILE A 523 -18.89 21.62 -13.88
C ILE A 523 -19.86 22.81 -13.82
N LYS A 524 -19.40 24.03 -14.13
CA LYS A 524 -20.22 25.24 -14.11
C LYS A 524 -21.35 25.21 -15.15
N MET A 525 -21.05 24.84 -16.39
CA MET A 525 -22.05 24.74 -17.47
C MET A 525 -23.17 23.73 -17.12
N VAL A 526 -22.76 22.50 -16.70
CA VAL A 526 -23.68 21.45 -16.34
C VAL A 526 -24.55 21.87 -15.14
N THR A 527 -23.89 22.38 -14.08
CA THR A 527 -24.60 22.83 -12.88
C THR A 527 -25.62 23.94 -13.19
N THR A 528 -25.23 24.94 -13.98
CA THR A 528 -26.10 26.07 -14.33
C THR A 528 -27.32 25.59 -15.13
N SER A 529 -27.09 24.75 -16.16
CA SER A 529 -28.19 24.31 -17.05
C SER A 529 -29.16 23.36 -16.35
N PHE A 530 -28.68 22.41 -15.54
CA PHE A 530 -29.53 21.45 -14.83
C PHE A 530 -30.30 22.12 -13.67
N LYS A 531 -29.64 22.95 -12.87
CA LYS A 531 -30.31 23.72 -11.78
C LYS A 531 -31.39 24.65 -12.28
N ALA A 532 -31.21 25.24 -13.47
CA ALA A 532 -32.26 26.07 -14.11
C ALA A 532 -33.55 25.26 -14.45
N LYS A 533 -33.43 23.91 -14.48
CA LYS A 533 -34.56 22.99 -14.68
C LYS A 533 -34.95 22.23 -13.40
N ASN A 534 -34.45 22.66 -12.22
CA ASN A 534 -34.61 21.99 -10.92
C ASN A 534 -34.12 20.54 -10.89
N LYS A 535 -33.08 20.22 -11.69
CA LYS A 535 -32.47 18.90 -11.78
C LYS A 535 -31.13 18.88 -11.03
N LYS A 536 -30.80 17.72 -10.46
CA LYS A 536 -29.62 17.55 -9.61
C LYS A 536 -28.35 17.29 -10.41
N VAL A 537 -27.24 17.79 -9.89
CA VAL A 537 -25.91 17.59 -10.44
C VAL A 537 -24.99 16.98 -9.38
N VAL A 538 -24.36 15.85 -9.70
CA VAL A 538 -23.42 15.15 -8.85
C VAL A 538 -22.05 15.14 -9.52
N VAL A 539 -21.01 15.58 -8.81
CA VAL A 539 -19.61 15.41 -9.24
C VAL A 539 -19.05 14.14 -8.61
N ILE A 540 -18.41 13.31 -9.44
CA ILE A 540 -17.76 12.07 -9.02
C ILE A 540 -16.25 12.24 -9.21
N LEU A 541 -15.49 12.05 -8.13
CA LEU A 541 -14.02 12.10 -8.14
C LEU A 541 -13.45 10.69 -8.25
N ASN A 542 -13.04 10.29 -9.44
CA ASN A 542 -12.32 9.04 -9.72
C ASN A 542 -10.82 9.32 -9.74
N VAL A 543 -10.22 9.49 -8.57
CA VAL A 543 -8.87 10.04 -8.41
C VAL A 543 -7.96 9.14 -7.58
N ALA A 544 -6.67 9.13 -7.91
CA ALA A 544 -5.63 8.36 -7.22
C ALA A 544 -5.13 9.01 -5.92
N GLY A 545 -5.48 10.26 -5.69
CA GLY A 545 -5.05 11.05 -4.53
C GLY A 545 -5.83 12.35 -4.44
N VAL A 546 -5.51 13.17 -3.45
CA VAL A 546 -6.17 14.45 -3.18
C VAL A 546 -6.09 15.39 -4.39
N VAL A 547 -7.20 16.04 -4.68
CA VAL A 547 -7.31 17.12 -5.67
C VAL A 547 -7.85 18.39 -4.99
N GLU A 548 -7.56 19.55 -5.57
CA GLU A 548 -8.12 20.81 -5.11
C GLU A 548 -9.64 20.81 -5.32
N THR A 549 -10.38 21.16 -4.27
CA THR A 549 -11.85 21.19 -4.29
C THR A 549 -12.43 22.54 -3.92
N ALA A 550 -11.69 23.40 -3.26
CA ALA A 550 -12.20 24.63 -2.65
C ALA A 550 -12.73 25.61 -3.68
N SER A 551 -12.17 25.66 -4.90
CA SER A 551 -12.57 26.60 -5.95
C SER A 551 -13.91 26.26 -6.64
N TRP A 552 -14.39 25.02 -6.54
CA TRP A 552 -15.57 24.56 -7.30
C TRP A 552 -16.58 23.74 -6.49
N LYS A 553 -16.26 23.28 -5.28
CA LYS A 553 -17.12 22.36 -4.49
C LYS A 553 -18.52 22.91 -4.20
N ASP A 554 -18.71 24.22 -4.22
CA ASP A 554 -20.00 24.85 -3.93
C ASP A 554 -20.97 24.81 -5.13
N LEU A 555 -20.48 24.50 -6.35
CA LEU A 555 -21.28 24.46 -7.56
C LEU A 555 -22.27 23.29 -7.62
N PRO A 556 -21.87 21.99 -7.54
CA PRO A 556 -22.77 20.85 -7.66
C PRO A 556 -23.65 20.66 -6.42
N ASP A 557 -24.73 19.88 -6.53
CA ASP A 557 -25.56 19.51 -5.39
C ASP A 557 -24.96 18.43 -4.51
N ALA A 558 -24.18 17.50 -5.11
CA ALA A 558 -23.47 16.46 -4.37
C ALA A 558 -22.08 16.21 -4.96
N ILE A 559 -21.17 15.71 -4.11
CA ILE A 559 -19.82 15.30 -4.48
C ILE A 559 -19.56 13.92 -3.86
N LEU A 560 -19.28 12.93 -4.70
CA LEU A 560 -18.89 11.59 -4.30
C LEU A 560 -17.43 11.36 -4.64
N LEU A 561 -16.58 11.15 -3.64
CA LEU A 561 -15.19 10.73 -3.82
C LEU A 561 -15.16 9.20 -3.95
N ALA A 562 -14.97 8.73 -5.17
CA ALA A 562 -14.96 7.31 -5.49
C ALA A 562 -13.57 6.69 -5.42
N TRP A 563 -12.51 7.50 -5.30
CA TRP A 563 -11.13 7.05 -5.39
C TRP A 563 -10.92 6.18 -6.65
N GLN A 564 -10.19 5.05 -6.51
CA GLN A 564 -10.02 4.03 -7.55
C GLN A 564 -10.53 2.68 -7.01
N GLY A 565 -11.70 2.30 -7.44
CA GLY A 565 -12.52 1.24 -6.84
C GLY A 565 -12.24 -0.18 -7.35
N GLY A 566 -11.15 -0.41 -8.11
CA GLY A 566 -10.90 -1.73 -8.70
C GLY A 566 -11.82 -2.03 -9.87
N GLN A 567 -11.87 -3.32 -10.27
CA GLN A 567 -12.60 -3.73 -11.48
C GLN A 567 -14.13 -3.52 -11.41
N GLU A 568 -14.70 -3.44 -10.20
CA GLU A 568 -16.13 -3.24 -9.96
C GLU A 568 -16.51 -1.76 -9.70
N ALA A 569 -15.61 -0.82 -9.94
CA ALA A 569 -15.77 0.58 -9.57
C ALA A 569 -17.08 1.21 -10.07
N GLY A 570 -17.47 0.96 -11.31
CA GLY A 570 -18.72 1.51 -11.88
C GLY A 570 -19.98 0.99 -11.18
N ASN A 571 -20.05 -0.32 -10.91
CA ASN A 571 -21.14 -0.90 -10.13
C ASN A 571 -21.18 -0.33 -8.71
N SER A 572 -20.04 -0.19 -8.07
CA SER A 572 -19.94 0.34 -6.70
C SER A 572 -20.39 1.80 -6.60
N ILE A 573 -20.05 2.63 -7.61
CA ILE A 573 -20.55 4.01 -7.69
C ILE A 573 -22.07 4.03 -7.88
N ALA A 574 -22.60 3.21 -8.79
CA ALA A 574 -24.04 3.12 -9.03
C ALA A 574 -24.81 2.66 -7.79
N ASP A 575 -24.30 1.69 -7.03
CA ASP A 575 -24.90 1.25 -5.75
C ASP A 575 -25.05 2.39 -4.75
N VAL A 576 -24.06 3.29 -4.68
CA VAL A 576 -24.13 4.49 -3.81
C VAL A 576 -25.11 5.52 -4.37
N LEU A 577 -25.05 5.82 -5.68
CA LEU A 577 -25.93 6.80 -6.31
C LEU A 577 -27.41 6.41 -6.18
N THR A 578 -27.74 5.12 -6.27
CA THR A 578 -29.12 4.61 -6.18
C THR A 578 -29.58 4.33 -4.74
N GLY A 579 -28.66 4.41 -3.76
CA GLY A 579 -28.95 4.13 -2.36
C GLY A 579 -29.06 2.64 -2.01
N LYS A 580 -28.63 1.74 -2.89
CA LYS A 580 -28.45 0.31 -2.56
C LYS A 580 -27.44 0.14 -1.45
N VAL A 581 -26.40 1.00 -1.45
CA VAL A 581 -25.43 1.12 -0.38
C VAL A 581 -25.47 2.55 0.17
N ASN A 582 -25.71 2.68 1.47
CA ASN A 582 -25.57 3.96 2.16
C ASN A 582 -24.07 4.24 2.37
N PRO A 583 -23.51 5.36 1.88
CA PRO A 583 -22.10 5.67 2.05
C PRO A 583 -21.75 5.74 3.54
N SER A 584 -20.62 5.12 3.86
CA SER A 584 -20.11 5.04 5.23
C SER A 584 -18.58 5.20 5.28
N GLY A 585 -17.99 5.55 4.14
CA GLY A 585 -16.58 5.86 4.03
C GLY A 585 -16.25 7.22 4.64
N LYS A 586 -15.07 7.35 5.21
CA LYS A 586 -14.57 8.61 5.77
C LYS A 586 -13.15 8.88 5.29
N LEU A 587 -12.79 10.16 5.16
CA LEU A 587 -11.47 10.55 4.69
C LEU A 587 -10.37 10.04 5.62
N ALA A 588 -9.42 9.33 5.08
CA ALA A 588 -8.20 8.95 5.77
C ALA A 588 -7.03 9.93 5.51
N ILE A 589 -7.32 11.04 4.84
CA ILE A 589 -6.40 12.12 4.50
C ILE A 589 -7.15 13.46 4.44
N THR A 590 -6.50 14.52 4.90
CA THR A 590 -7.03 15.88 4.86
C THR A 590 -6.98 16.46 3.45
N PHE A 591 -8.06 17.12 3.01
CA PHE A 591 -8.09 17.88 1.76
C PHE A 591 -7.77 19.35 2.06
N PRO A 592 -6.67 19.92 1.58
CA PRO A 592 -6.33 21.32 1.79
C PRO A 592 -7.24 22.26 1.01
N VAL A 593 -7.32 23.53 1.40
CA VAL A 593 -7.91 24.60 0.59
C VAL A 593 -6.98 24.95 -0.58
N SER A 594 -5.70 25.09 -0.29
CA SER A 594 -4.66 25.26 -1.31
C SER A 594 -3.46 24.35 -1.02
N TYR A 595 -2.61 24.10 -2.02
CA TYR A 595 -1.42 23.28 -1.83
C TYR A 595 -0.43 23.92 -0.84
N GLU A 596 -0.39 25.24 -0.79
CA GLU A 596 0.46 26.01 0.10
C GLU A 596 0.12 25.82 1.58
N ASP A 597 -1.10 25.39 1.88
CA ASP A 597 -1.55 25.02 3.25
C ASP A 597 -0.97 23.69 3.74
N VAL A 598 -0.38 22.90 2.85
CA VAL A 598 0.22 21.61 3.22
C VAL A 598 1.56 21.85 3.90
N PRO A 599 1.82 21.34 5.11
CA PRO A 599 3.04 21.66 5.86
C PRO A 599 4.32 21.26 5.11
N SER A 600 4.25 20.25 4.26
CA SER A 600 5.38 19.76 3.46
C SER A 600 5.50 20.42 2.08
N SER A 601 4.63 21.37 1.70
CA SER A 601 4.57 21.95 0.37
C SER A 601 5.89 22.61 -0.08
N LYS A 602 6.61 23.22 0.85
CA LYS A 602 7.88 23.94 0.58
C LYS A 602 9.09 23.03 0.40
N THR A 603 9.02 21.80 0.92
CA THR A 603 10.17 20.87 0.91
C THR A 603 9.97 19.68 -0.02
N PHE A 604 8.73 19.39 -0.44
CA PHE A 604 8.41 18.31 -1.35
C PHE A 604 8.65 18.70 -2.82
N PRO A 605 9.18 17.81 -3.69
CA PRO A 605 9.62 16.42 -3.43
C PRO A 605 11.06 16.32 -2.90
N GLY A 606 11.75 17.42 -2.75
CA GLY A 606 13.14 17.56 -2.35
C GLY A 606 13.94 18.43 -3.33
N LYS A 607 15.17 18.78 -2.95
CA LYS A 607 16.09 19.62 -3.72
C LYS A 607 17.18 18.74 -4.32
N GLU A 608 17.39 18.81 -5.62
CA GLU A 608 18.51 18.17 -6.32
C GLU A 608 19.84 18.82 -5.94
N LEU A 609 20.87 18.00 -5.72
CA LEU A 609 22.20 18.43 -5.28
C LEU A 609 23.22 18.51 -6.42
N GLY A 610 22.90 18.03 -7.62
CA GLY A 610 23.78 18.06 -8.79
C GLY A 610 23.33 17.10 -9.88
N ILE A 611 24.02 17.14 -11.01
CA ILE A 611 23.76 16.24 -12.14
C ILE A 611 24.60 14.98 -11.96
N GLU A 612 23.98 13.82 -11.99
CA GLU A 612 24.70 12.54 -12.04
C GLU A 612 25.39 12.42 -13.42
N LYS A 613 26.72 12.26 -13.43
CA LYS A 613 27.52 12.22 -14.68
C LYS A 613 27.26 10.99 -15.57
N SER A 614 26.53 10.00 -15.08
CA SER A 614 26.23 8.75 -15.76
C SER A 614 24.76 8.36 -15.60
N ALA A 615 23.84 9.17 -16.14
CA ALA A 615 22.43 8.75 -16.18
C ALA A 615 22.29 7.52 -17.09
N PRO A 616 21.58 6.46 -16.65
CA PRO A 616 21.30 5.31 -17.51
C PRO A 616 20.59 5.76 -18.79
N THR A 617 21.02 5.25 -19.93
CA THR A 617 20.33 5.45 -21.23
C THR A 617 19.48 4.22 -21.53
N GLY A 618 18.24 4.41 -22.00
CA GLY A 618 17.36 3.31 -22.38
C GLY A 618 15.93 3.47 -21.85
N PRO A 619 15.06 2.51 -22.14
CA PRO A 619 13.63 2.57 -21.77
C PRO A 619 13.36 2.71 -20.27
N LEU A 620 14.29 2.30 -19.40
CA LEU A 620 14.21 2.45 -17.96
C LEU A 620 14.88 3.73 -17.44
N SER A 621 15.45 4.56 -18.31
CA SER A 621 16.20 5.74 -17.86
C SER A 621 15.36 6.67 -16.98
N GLY A 622 14.07 6.80 -17.25
CA GLY A 622 13.14 7.57 -16.41
C GLY A 622 12.91 6.97 -15.03
N PHE A 623 12.78 5.64 -14.95
CA PHE A 623 12.56 4.90 -13.71
C PHE A 623 13.82 4.76 -12.86
N MET A 624 14.99 4.59 -13.52
CA MET A 624 16.29 4.41 -12.86
C MET A 624 17.10 5.70 -12.76
N LYS A 625 16.70 6.76 -13.46
CA LYS A 625 17.36 8.07 -13.36
C LYS A 625 17.17 8.60 -11.95
N SER A 626 18.26 8.80 -11.27
CA SER A 626 18.26 9.27 -9.89
C SER A 626 19.38 10.30 -9.73
N VAL A 627 18.98 11.54 -9.58
CA VAL A 627 19.90 12.63 -9.24
C VAL A 627 20.00 12.67 -7.71
N PRO A 628 21.21 12.77 -7.13
CA PRO A 628 21.33 12.97 -5.69
C PRO A 628 20.48 14.16 -5.25
N ALA A 629 19.60 13.90 -4.30
CA ALA A 629 18.64 14.88 -3.81
C ALA A 629 18.48 14.79 -2.30
N VAL A 630 17.99 15.85 -1.67
CA VAL A 630 17.73 15.91 -0.24
C VAL A 630 16.35 16.51 0.01
N VAL A 631 15.62 15.91 0.93
CA VAL A 631 14.38 16.45 1.49
C VAL A 631 14.50 16.48 3.01
N THR A 632 14.19 17.62 3.63
CA THR A 632 14.15 17.76 5.08
C THR A 632 12.69 17.80 5.54
N TYR A 633 12.35 16.94 6.51
CA TYR A 633 11.00 16.86 7.05
C TYR A 633 10.83 17.87 8.19
N GLU A 634 10.69 19.15 7.81
CA GLU A 634 10.51 20.28 8.71
C GLU A 634 9.14 20.28 9.40
N ASP A 635 8.19 19.54 8.85
CA ASP A 635 6.87 19.30 9.42
C ASP A 635 6.92 18.45 10.71
N GLY A 636 8.02 17.72 10.94
CA GLY A 636 8.22 16.92 12.15
C GLY A 636 7.05 15.95 12.40
N ILE A 637 6.44 16.05 13.58
CA ILE A 637 5.26 15.23 13.94
C ILE A 637 3.93 15.80 13.42
N TYR A 638 3.94 17.00 12.83
CA TYR A 638 2.75 17.72 12.42
C TYR A 638 2.38 17.42 10.95
N VAL A 639 2.09 16.16 10.66
CA VAL A 639 1.63 15.68 9.35
C VAL A 639 0.10 15.63 9.31
N GLY A 640 -0.50 16.04 8.19
CA GLY A 640 -1.93 15.95 7.97
C GLY A 640 -2.76 16.69 9.03
N TYR A 641 -3.85 16.09 9.50
CA TYR A 641 -4.75 16.71 10.48
C TYR A 641 -4.04 17.18 11.76
N ARG A 642 -2.94 16.53 12.15
CA ARG A 642 -2.14 16.99 13.31
C ARG A 642 -1.68 18.42 13.12
N TYR A 643 -1.30 18.79 11.89
CA TYR A 643 -0.96 20.17 11.54
C TYR A 643 -2.20 21.05 11.49
N TYR A 644 -3.21 20.69 10.72
CA TYR A 644 -4.39 21.52 10.48
C TYR A 644 -5.12 21.88 11.78
N GLU A 645 -5.22 20.94 12.70
CA GLU A 645 -5.88 21.18 13.98
C GLU A 645 -5.01 21.97 14.93
N THR A 646 -3.71 21.65 15.04
CA THR A 646 -2.80 22.30 16.01
C THR A 646 -2.51 23.75 15.62
N PHE A 647 -2.32 24.02 14.32
CA PHE A 647 -2.02 25.35 13.79
C PHE A 647 -3.28 26.12 13.36
N LYS A 648 -4.46 25.53 13.56
CA LYS A 648 -5.77 26.13 13.24
C LYS A 648 -5.92 26.53 11.76
N VAL A 649 -5.32 25.76 10.87
CA VAL A 649 -5.46 25.91 9.41
C VAL A 649 -6.77 25.26 8.99
N LYS A 650 -7.59 25.97 8.19
CA LYS A 650 -8.88 25.43 7.75
C LYS A 650 -8.68 24.56 6.51
N PRO A 651 -9.03 23.27 6.54
CA PRO A 651 -9.03 22.43 5.34
C PRO A 651 -10.29 22.64 4.50
N SER A 652 -10.27 22.17 3.25
CA SER A 652 -11.47 22.04 2.41
C SER A 652 -12.39 20.94 2.94
N TYR A 653 -11.80 19.79 3.33
CA TYR A 653 -12.42 18.72 4.10
C TYR A 653 -11.42 18.17 5.11
N GLU A 654 -11.85 18.02 6.34
CA GLU A 654 -11.00 17.53 7.43
C GLU A 654 -10.83 16.00 7.39
N PHE A 655 -9.81 15.51 8.09
CA PHE A 655 -9.60 14.09 8.35
C PHE A 655 -10.79 13.47 9.09
N GLY A 656 -11.21 12.30 8.69
CA GLY A 656 -12.38 11.61 9.23
C GLY A 656 -13.72 12.07 8.64
N PHE A 657 -13.75 13.11 7.81
CA PHE A 657 -15.00 13.61 7.22
C PHE A 657 -15.64 12.61 6.25
N GLY A 658 -16.96 12.50 6.32
CA GLY A 658 -17.78 11.73 5.37
C GLY A 658 -19.24 11.76 5.80
N LEU A 659 -20.12 12.00 4.84
CA LEU A 659 -21.58 12.07 5.03
C LEU A 659 -22.23 10.70 4.83
N SER A 660 -23.44 10.55 5.34
CA SER A 660 -24.31 9.39 5.18
C SER A 660 -25.69 9.83 4.72
N PHE A 661 -26.52 8.93 4.20
CA PHE A 661 -27.94 9.15 3.92
C PHE A 661 -28.80 9.06 5.20
N THR A 662 -28.19 8.83 6.35
CA THR A 662 -28.83 8.75 7.66
C THR A 662 -28.03 9.53 8.70
N ASP A 663 -28.65 9.82 9.85
CA ASP A 663 -28.04 10.56 10.93
C ASP A 663 -27.75 9.67 12.15
N PHE A 664 -26.64 9.94 12.82
CA PHE A 664 -26.23 9.19 14.02
C PHE A 664 -26.08 10.10 15.23
N THR A 665 -26.49 9.57 16.40
CA THR A 665 -26.32 10.24 17.69
C THR A 665 -25.37 9.45 18.56
N TYR A 666 -24.47 10.17 19.19
CA TYR A 666 -23.49 9.63 20.12
C TYR A 666 -23.93 9.94 21.56
N SER A 667 -23.89 8.96 22.46
CA SER A 667 -24.32 9.10 23.82
C SER A 667 -23.56 8.15 24.77
N ASN A 668 -23.77 8.35 26.09
CA ASN A 668 -23.27 7.43 27.11
C ASN A 668 -21.75 7.20 27.08
N LEU A 669 -20.96 8.24 26.79
CA LEU A 669 -19.50 8.15 26.90
C LEU A 669 -19.12 7.84 28.36
N LYS A 670 -18.46 6.69 28.55
CA LYS A 670 -17.97 6.25 29.85
C LYS A 670 -16.51 5.86 29.79
N LEU A 671 -15.76 6.23 30.81
CA LEU A 671 -14.41 5.75 31.07
C LEU A 671 -14.45 4.73 32.21
N SER A 672 -13.66 3.67 32.11
CA SER A 672 -13.55 2.67 33.19
C SER A 672 -13.00 3.26 34.50
N SER A 673 -12.24 4.35 34.43
CA SER A 673 -11.69 5.06 35.57
C SER A 673 -11.35 6.53 35.22
N SER A 674 -11.43 7.42 36.18
CA SER A 674 -10.90 8.78 36.07
C SER A 674 -9.38 8.86 36.35
N LYS A 675 -8.74 7.77 36.74
CA LYS A 675 -7.31 7.67 37.01
C LYS A 675 -6.72 6.57 36.14
N PHE A 676 -5.62 6.84 35.44
CA PHE A 676 -4.92 5.85 34.65
C PHE A 676 -4.18 4.86 35.55
N ASN A 677 -4.47 3.56 35.34
CA ASN A 677 -3.79 2.48 36.03
C ASN A 677 -3.57 1.30 35.05
N GLY A 678 -2.62 1.50 34.12
CA GLY A 678 -2.27 0.52 33.10
C GLY A 678 -3.10 0.62 31.82
N SER A 679 -4.41 0.80 31.92
CA SER A 679 -5.29 1.04 30.77
C SER A 679 -6.59 1.77 31.18
N ILE A 680 -7.24 2.40 30.19
CA ILE A 680 -8.60 2.95 30.28
C ILE A 680 -9.45 2.32 29.19
N THR A 681 -10.56 1.71 29.56
CA THR A 681 -11.60 1.33 28.61
C THR A 681 -12.57 2.50 28.42
N VAL A 682 -12.79 2.86 27.16
CA VAL A 682 -13.73 3.90 26.74
C VAL A 682 -14.89 3.24 26.04
N THR A 683 -16.11 3.53 26.45
CA THR A 683 -17.32 3.04 25.78
C THR A 683 -18.21 4.20 25.36
N VAL A 684 -18.83 4.07 24.20
CA VAL A 684 -19.79 5.05 23.66
C VAL A 684 -20.91 4.30 22.95
N ASN A 685 -22.12 4.83 23.05
CA ASN A 685 -23.28 4.31 22.31
C ASN A 685 -23.51 5.15 21.06
N VAL A 686 -23.64 4.50 19.90
CA VAL A 686 -23.99 5.12 18.61
C VAL A 686 -25.36 4.62 18.19
N LYS A 687 -26.28 5.53 17.86
CA LYS A 687 -27.65 5.20 17.44
C LYS A 687 -27.94 5.81 16.06
N ASN A 688 -28.54 5.03 15.18
CA ASN A 688 -29.11 5.52 13.92
C ASN A 688 -30.46 6.22 14.21
N ASN A 689 -30.52 7.53 14.04
CA ASN A 689 -31.72 8.32 14.23
C ASN A 689 -32.45 8.67 12.92
N GLY A 690 -31.87 8.34 11.79
CA GLY A 690 -32.45 8.63 10.47
C GLY A 690 -33.46 7.59 10.01
N LYS A 691 -33.75 7.59 8.70
CA LYS A 691 -34.82 6.78 8.10
C LYS A 691 -34.31 5.58 7.30
N VAL A 692 -33.00 5.48 7.06
CA VAL A 692 -32.40 4.40 6.30
C VAL A 692 -31.32 3.70 7.12
N ALA A 693 -31.09 2.43 6.85
CA ALA A 693 -30.03 1.69 7.49
C ALA A 693 -28.66 2.26 7.11
N GLY A 694 -27.72 2.27 8.05
CA GLY A 694 -26.39 2.82 7.83
C GLY A 694 -25.35 2.32 8.82
N LYS A 695 -24.07 2.49 8.44
CA LYS A 695 -22.92 2.26 9.31
C LYS A 695 -22.27 3.59 9.67
N GLU A 696 -21.74 3.70 10.87
CA GLU A 696 -21.03 4.89 11.33
C GLU A 696 -19.62 4.54 11.81
N VAL A 697 -18.66 5.39 11.48
CA VAL A 697 -17.30 5.33 12.01
C VAL A 697 -17.19 6.26 13.22
N THR A 698 -16.80 5.69 14.33
CA THR A 698 -16.50 6.45 15.56
C THR A 698 -14.99 6.55 15.71
N GLU A 699 -14.51 7.76 15.83
CA GLU A 699 -13.11 8.09 15.97
C GLU A 699 -12.82 8.51 17.42
N LEU A 700 -11.79 7.89 18.03
CA LEU A 700 -11.32 8.25 19.35
C LEU A 700 -10.02 9.02 19.22
N TYR A 701 -10.07 10.27 19.59
CA TYR A 701 -8.90 11.14 19.69
C TYR A 701 -8.49 11.37 21.14
N LEU A 702 -7.22 11.66 21.34
CA LEU A 702 -6.65 11.98 22.64
C LEU A 702 -5.92 13.32 22.59
N THR A 703 -6.24 14.21 23.52
CA THR A 703 -5.43 15.38 23.87
C THR A 703 -4.59 15.01 25.08
N ALA A 704 -3.27 15.05 24.93
CA ALA A 704 -2.32 14.71 25.98
C ALA A 704 -1.67 15.95 26.60
N PRO A 705 -1.19 15.91 27.86
CA PRO A 705 -0.37 16.97 28.43
C PRO A 705 0.86 17.26 27.55
N SER A 706 1.16 18.55 27.32
CA SER A 706 2.23 19.04 26.46
C SER A 706 3.15 20.00 27.25
N VAL A 707 3.69 19.53 28.36
CA VAL A 707 4.52 20.35 29.28
C VAL A 707 6.02 20.22 28.92
N LYS A 708 6.48 18.98 28.71
CA LYS A 708 7.89 18.66 28.42
C LYS A 708 8.14 18.52 26.93
N LEU A 709 7.22 17.87 26.24
CA LEU A 709 7.25 17.71 24.80
C LEU A 709 6.05 18.42 24.19
N ASP A 710 6.26 19.18 23.13
CA ASP A 710 5.17 19.68 22.29
C ASP A 710 4.42 18.52 21.66
N LYS A 711 3.10 18.64 21.52
CA LYS A 711 2.23 17.60 20.99
C LYS A 711 1.11 18.21 20.15
N PRO A 712 0.60 17.46 19.17
CA PRO A 712 -0.63 17.84 18.50
C PRO A 712 -1.79 18.02 19.51
N ILE A 713 -2.70 18.94 19.24
CA ILE A 713 -3.86 19.17 20.15
C ILE A 713 -4.81 17.99 20.21
N LEU A 714 -4.77 17.11 19.18
CA LEU A 714 -5.46 15.84 19.18
C LEU A 714 -4.73 14.83 18.28
N GLU A 715 -4.79 13.57 18.65
CA GLU A 715 -4.24 12.45 17.89
C GLU A 715 -5.21 11.28 17.91
N LEU A 716 -5.42 10.65 16.74
CA LEU A 716 -6.21 9.43 16.62
C LEU A 716 -5.54 8.29 17.43
N LYS A 717 -6.27 7.72 18.36
CA LYS A 717 -5.80 6.61 19.21
C LYS A 717 -6.74 5.41 19.19
N GLY A 718 -7.87 5.51 18.48
CA GLY A 718 -8.80 4.43 18.26
C GLY A 718 -9.85 4.77 17.21
N PHE A 719 -10.37 3.76 16.55
CA PHE A 719 -11.54 3.86 15.69
C PHE A 719 -12.31 2.55 15.69
N ALA A 720 -13.60 2.64 15.42
CA ALA A 720 -14.45 1.48 15.22
C ALA A 720 -15.63 1.85 14.31
N LYS A 721 -15.99 0.94 13.40
CA LYS A 721 -17.17 1.05 12.54
C LYS A 721 -18.29 0.20 13.14
N THR A 722 -19.52 0.72 13.16
CA THR A 722 -20.69 -0.05 13.60
C THR A 722 -21.01 -1.15 12.60
N THR A 723 -21.76 -2.15 13.03
CA THR A 723 -22.53 -2.99 12.11
C THR A 723 -23.57 -2.13 11.36
N LEU A 724 -24.26 -2.71 10.39
CA LEU A 724 -25.37 -2.03 9.72
C LEU A 724 -26.52 -1.83 10.73
N LEU A 725 -26.71 -0.58 11.17
CA LEU A 725 -27.76 -0.21 12.10
C LEU A 725 -29.03 0.15 11.36
N GLN A 726 -30.15 -0.52 11.68
CA GLN A 726 -31.46 -0.14 11.20
C GLN A 726 -31.94 1.18 11.83
N PRO A 727 -32.91 1.90 11.26
CA PRO A 727 -33.50 3.06 11.90
C PRO A 727 -33.91 2.78 13.33
N GLY A 728 -33.41 3.57 14.28
CA GLY A 728 -33.66 3.42 15.73
C GLY A 728 -32.70 2.44 16.45
N GLU A 729 -31.96 1.61 15.74
CA GLU A 729 -30.97 0.72 16.35
C GLU A 729 -29.76 1.46 16.91
N SER A 730 -29.13 0.86 17.92
CA SER A 730 -27.91 1.38 18.53
C SER A 730 -26.90 0.27 18.81
N GLN A 731 -25.64 0.65 18.82
CA GLN A 731 -24.51 -0.21 19.17
C GLN A 731 -23.58 0.49 20.15
N THR A 732 -23.11 -0.23 21.16
CA THR A 732 -22.04 0.24 22.03
C THR A 732 -20.69 -0.15 21.45
N LEU A 733 -19.84 0.83 21.21
CA LEU A 733 -18.46 0.64 20.79
C LEU A 733 -17.54 0.76 21.99
N SER A 734 -16.43 0.00 21.96
CA SER A 734 -15.46 -0.03 23.05
C SER A 734 -14.02 0.13 22.52
N PHE A 735 -13.24 0.94 23.23
CA PHE A 735 -11.84 1.22 22.90
C PHE A 735 -10.98 1.01 24.15
N VAL A 736 -9.75 0.53 23.97
CA VAL A 736 -8.78 0.41 25.06
C VAL A 736 -7.63 1.39 24.82
N ILE A 737 -7.39 2.28 25.78
CA ILE A 737 -6.23 3.19 25.79
C ILE A 737 -5.21 2.59 26.75
N ASP A 738 -4.14 2.03 26.25
CA ASP A 738 -3.01 1.52 27.01
C ASP A 738 -1.92 2.59 27.21
N SER A 739 -0.87 2.27 27.91
CA SER A 739 0.24 3.19 28.20
C SER A 739 0.96 3.67 26.92
N ARG A 740 1.05 2.80 25.88
CA ARG A 740 1.69 3.15 24.61
C ARG A 740 0.95 4.26 23.88
N ARG A 741 -0.37 4.25 23.93
CA ARG A 741 -1.23 5.27 23.29
C ARG A 741 -1.14 6.64 23.95
N LEU A 742 -0.68 6.71 25.22
CA LEU A 742 -0.44 7.97 25.94
C LEU A 742 0.93 8.59 25.60
N ALA A 743 1.86 7.78 25.10
CA ALA A 743 3.27 8.15 25.05
C ALA A 743 3.66 8.88 23.76
N SER A 744 4.60 9.81 23.91
CA SER A 744 5.38 10.45 22.85
C SER A 744 6.86 10.09 23.02
N PHE A 745 7.65 10.17 21.95
CA PHE A 745 9.06 9.79 22.00
C PHE A 745 9.94 10.95 22.46
N ASP A 746 10.61 10.76 23.58
CA ASP A 746 11.62 11.69 24.11
C ASP A 746 13.01 11.27 23.60
N THR A 747 13.54 12.00 22.63
CA THR A 747 14.85 11.72 22.02
C THR A 747 16.01 11.86 23.00
N ALA A 748 15.91 12.79 24.00
CA ALA A 748 16.95 12.97 25.01
C ALA A 748 17.08 11.76 25.94
N LYS A 749 16.01 10.98 26.10
CA LYS A 749 15.98 9.78 26.95
C LYS A 749 15.90 8.49 26.14
N SER A 750 15.82 8.58 24.82
CA SER A 750 15.54 7.45 23.91
C SER A 750 14.40 6.57 24.43
N SER A 751 13.28 7.19 24.78
CA SER A 751 12.19 6.52 25.49
C SER A 751 10.83 7.07 25.11
N TRP A 752 9.85 6.17 25.10
CA TRP A 752 8.44 6.52 25.01
C TRP A 752 7.95 6.93 26.41
N ILE A 753 7.49 8.18 26.54
CA ILE A 753 7.09 8.78 27.81
C ILE A 753 5.65 9.27 27.71
N ALA A 754 4.82 8.85 28.66
CA ALA A 754 3.55 9.48 28.95
C ALA A 754 3.74 10.51 30.06
N GLU A 755 3.42 11.78 29.79
CA GLU A 755 3.56 12.85 30.77
C GLU A 755 2.41 12.84 31.79
N ALA A 756 2.72 13.14 33.04
CA ALA A 756 1.71 13.34 34.11
C ALA A 756 0.75 14.46 33.73
N GLY A 757 -0.49 14.32 34.11
CA GLY A 757 -1.51 15.35 33.93
C GLY A 757 -2.84 14.83 33.43
N LYS A 758 -3.72 15.76 33.05
CA LYS A 758 -5.05 15.48 32.51
C LYS A 758 -4.97 15.12 31.04
N TYR A 759 -5.50 13.96 30.70
CA TYR A 759 -5.74 13.51 29.35
C TYR A 759 -7.22 13.68 29.01
N GLU A 760 -7.51 14.16 27.81
CA GLU A 760 -8.87 14.35 27.35
C GLU A 760 -9.17 13.40 26.20
N VAL A 761 -10.15 12.52 26.40
CA VAL A 761 -10.70 11.62 25.38
C VAL A 761 -11.78 12.37 24.62
N LYS A 762 -11.66 12.41 23.30
CA LYS A 762 -12.63 13.04 22.40
C LYS A 762 -13.18 12.00 21.46
N ILE A 763 -14.49 11.81 21.46
CA ILE A 763 -15.19 10.94 20.51
C ILE A 763 -15.77 11.83 19.42
N GLY A 764 -15.39 11.56 18.18
CA GLY A 764 -15.81 12.33 17.02
C GLY A 764 -16.34 11.48 15.87
N ALA A 765 -17.02 12.13 14.95
CA ALA A 765 -17.37 11.66 13.64
C ALA A 765 -16.33 12.13 12.57
N SER A 766 -15.45 13.06 12.96
CA SER A 766 -14.25 13.52 12.27
C SER A 766 -13.32 14.25 13.24
N SER A 767 -12.15 14.71 12.80
CA SER A 767 -11.21 15.49 13.62
C SER A 767 -11.80 16.82 14.11
N ARG A 768 -12.82 17.36 13.42
CA ARG A 768 -13.52 18.62 13.78
C ARG A 768 -14.93 18.43 14.27
N ASP A 769 -15.53 17.29 14.03
CA ASP A 769 -16.89 16.99 14.51
C ASP A 769 -16.84 16.14 15.79
N ILE A 770 -16.36 16.77 16.88
CA ILE A 770 -16.29 16.12 18.21
C ILE A 770 -17.66 16.11 18.85
N LYS A 771 -18.20 14.92 19.12
CA LYS A 771 -19.51 14.68 19.69
C LYS A 771 -19.51 14.63 21.21
N LEU A 772 -18.51 14.00 21.82
CA LEU A 772 -18.45 13.77 23.27
C LEU A 772 -17.01 13.88 23.76
N THR A 773 -16.86 14.35 25.01
CA THR A 773 -15.56 14.50 25.67
C THR A 773 -15.61 13.98 27.10
N ALA A 774 -14.55 13.28 27.51
CA ALA A 774 -14.34 12.83 28.89
C ALA A 774 -12.86 12.91 29.23
N SER A 775 -12.50 12.87 30.52
CA SER A 775 -11.09 13.00 30.91
C SER A 775 -10.69 12.02 32.03
N PHE A 776 -9.43 11.67 32.03
CA PHE A 776 -8.77 10.95 33.10
C PHE A 776 -7.42 11.60 33.44
N ASN A 777 -6.83 11.21 34.56
CA ASN A 777 -5.56 11.75 35.01
C ASN A 777 -4.49 10.69 35.16
N LEU A 778 -3.28 10.97 34.67
CA LEU A 778 -2.06 10.22 34.95
C LEU A 778 -1.29 10.92 36.06
N ALA A 779 -1.14 10.25 37.20
CA ALA A 779 -0.63 10.88 38.43
C ALA A 779 0.86 11.27 38.36
N ARG A 780 1.66 10.54 37.59
CA ARG A 780 3.10 10.77 37.42
C ARG A 780 3.54 10.37 36.00
N ASP A 781 4.67 10.90 35.54
CA ASP A 781 5.27 10.47 34.29
C ASP A 781 5.49 8.97 34.28
N LEU A 782 5.25 8.37 33.12
CA LEU A 782 5.45 6.95 32.89
C LEU A 782 6.43 6.75 31.74
N THR A 783 7.58 6.13 32.03
CA THR A 783 8.44 5.60 30.96
C THR A 783 7.83 4.28 30.49
N VAL A 784 7.26 4.29 29.31
CA VAL A 784 6.54 3.14 28.74
C VAL A 784 7.52 2.12 28.16
N LYS A 785 8.53 2.62 27.42
CA LYS A 785 9.55 1.76 26.80
C LYS A 785 10.82 2.57 26.53
N LYS A 786 11.98 2.01 26.85
CA LYS A 786 13.27 2.45 26.32
C LYS A 786 13.54 1.81 24.98
N GLU A 787 14.14 2.57 24.07
CA GLU A 787 14.53 2.11 22.73
C GLU A 787 16.03 2.34 22.51
N ASN A 788 16.58 1.72 21.48
CA ASN A 788 17.93 2.03 21.04
C ASN A 788 17.97 3.43 20.38
N VAL A 789 19.02 4.21 20.67
CA VAL A 789 19.30 5.43 19.88
C VAL A 789 19.53 5.02 18.44
N SER A 790 18.83 5.59 17.51
CA SER A 790 18.88 5.15 16.11
C SER A 790 18.54 6.27 15.13
N LEU A 791 19.26 6.28 14.01
CA LEU A 791 18.98 7.16 12.87
C LEU A 791 18.93 8.65 13.25
N VAL A 792 19.84 9.08 14.13
CA VAL A 792 19.93 10.49 14.53
C VAL A 792 20.42 11.32 13.33
N PRO A 793 19.75 12.40 12.96
CA PRO A 793 20.20 13.26 11.86
C PRO A 793 21.55 13.91 12.21
N LYS A 794 22.42 14.05 11.20
CA LYS A 794 23.75 14.66 11.37
C LYS A 794 23.65 16.14 11.74
N GLU A 795 22.63 16.80 11.24
CA GLU A 795 22.35 18.20 11.51
C GLU A 795 21.01 18.36 12.23
N LYS A 796 20.92 19.38 13.07
CA LYS A 796 19.67 19.70 13.77
C LYS A 796 18.62 20.18 12.77
N ILE A 797 17.47 19.51 12.74
CA ILE A 797 16.34 19.88 11.91
C ILE A 797 15.51 20.95 12.62
N SER A 798 15.20 22.04 11.92
CA SER A 798 14.31 23.09 12.39
C SER A 798 12.87 22.70 12.07
N GLU A 799 12.23 21.99 12.99
CA GLU A 799 10.82 21.60 12.84
C GLU A 799 9.89 22.75 13.20
N ILE A 800 8.72 22.80 12.53
CA ILE A 800 7.63 23.72 12.89
C ILE A 800 7.15 23.43 14.31
N LYS A 801 6.77 24.49 15.02
CA LYS A 801 6.26 24.41 16.39
C LYS A 801 5.03 25.26 16.55
N PRO A 802 4.02 24.78 17.31
CA PRO A 802 2.86 25.61 17.61
C PRO A 802 3.27 26.82 18.46
N SER A 803 2.65 27.95 18.22
CA SER A 803 2.77 29.13 19.12
C SER A 803 2.25 28.71 20.49
N ARG A 804 3.05 28.88 21.52
CA ARG A 804 2.68 28.63 22.91
C ARG A 804 1.74 29.70 23.45
#